data_7402f7453b196b48878c0f44655e1d6c
#
_entry.id   7402f7453b196b48878c0f44655e1d6c
#
_cell.length_a   1.000
_cell.length_b   1.000
_cell.length_c   1.000
_cell.angle_alpha   90.00
_cell.angle_beta   90.00
_cell.angle_gamma   90.00
#
_symmetry.space_group_name_H-M   'P 1'
#
loop_
_entity.id
_entity.type
_entity.pdbx_description
1 polymer ?
#
loop_
_entity_poly.entity_id
_entity_poly.type
_entity_poly.pdbx_seq_one_letter_code
_entity_poly.pdbx_strand_id
1 'polypeptide(L)'
;MKNLGKTVGIAGILFLILSAIPCSSGAQDLLQNLGRRQNFISKRFSSFDRTGGNNDRLNIPPGETVSLAEINGPGAIHHIWVTISAEPFYGRKIILRMYWDGEDSPSVEAPIGDFFGVGHGLNRNFSSLPISCSSEGRARNCYWYMPFFRSARITATNESTQPVGAFYYYIDYRELPELPPDTTTFHAQYRQEIPCLPGKNYLICETSGQGHYVGCNLSILQTAMGWWGEGDDMIYVDGEEFPSLYGTGSEDYFSDAWGMREDLNQFYGCPLQESDFLIGSKATVYRFHIPDPIPFKKSIRVTIEHGHANNRSDLYSSVAYWYQSEPHLPFPQLPSVEKRLPFALPSQENLVFPEWKKIEGEKLQVYEDKISGMNVQAQNLSPALSSYYNQTGARYPVLATENATTGTNAEISFPVDIGERYDIDLFFFSGPDRGKITVKEIRSGSNTTKLETNVFDGYSSSSKIARLTLKNVRLYPGENHLKLEVIGKSPQASGSELSFVNMSIVPSDRRFITDWNLIGPFDAPNMSFLQAAYPPEKEIEMSQTYRGKGNVPLRWKKIQAEPSGFMRLENRITPSERGLVYGLVYVFSPDRRNALMLVGSDDGVRVWLNEELIHTNPAYRGAYPDQDRIPVSLKKGWNTLLIKVLQGGGGWGYYVRFVDPEGQLLWKTESE
;
A
#
# COMPACT_ATOMS: atom_id res chain seq x y z
N MET A 1 48.69 -85.73 -28.22
CA MET A 1 47.89 -85.28 -29.35
C MET A 1 47.30 -83.95 -28.96
N LYS A 2 47.56 -82.92 -29.70
CA LYS A 2 46.97 -81.59 -29.77
C LYS A 2 47.13 -80.65 -28.61
N ASN A 3 48.14 -79.80 -28.73
CA ASN A 3 48.36 -78.57 -28.01
C ASN A 3 47.33 -77.48 -28.39
N LEU A 4 46.78 -76.81 -27.40
CA LEU A 4 46.12 -75.54 -27.58
C LEU A 4 46.95 -74.42 -26.96
N GLY A 5 47.35 -73.49 -27.82
CA GLY A 5 48.02 -72.25 -27.41
C GLY A 5 47.04 -71.30 -26.67
N LYS A 6 47.48 -70.76 -25.57
CA LYS A 6 46.80 -69.67 -24.88
C LYS A 6 47.28 -68.32 -25.32
N THR A 7 46.44 -67.54 -25.94
CA THR A 7 46.62 -66.11 -26.18
C THR A 7 45.99 -65.36 -25.00
N VAL A 8 46.80 -64.64 -24.25
CA VAL A 8 46.31 -63.76 -23.17
C VAL A 8 46.00 -62.40 -23.81
N GLY A 9 44.72 -62.02 -23.84
CA GLY A 9 44.26 -60.71 -24.20
C GLY A 9 44.16 -59.83 -22.93
N ILE A 10 44.90 -58.76 -22.90
CA ILE A 10 44.80 -57.70 -21.88
C ILE A 10 43.55 -56.88 -22.18
N ALA A 11 42.48 -57.10 -21.44
CA ALA A 11 41.33 -56.22 -21.44
C ALA A 11 41.61 -55.07 -20.54
N GLY A 12 41.83 -53.89 -21.12
CA GLY A 12 41.88 -52.60 -20.38
C GLY A 12 40.49 -52.25 -19.82
N ILE A 13 40.38 -52.30 -18.48
CA ILE A 13 39.20 -51.80 -17.76
C ILE A 13 39.27 -50.27 -17.75
N LEU A 14 38.49 -49.64 -18.60
CA LEU A 14 38.20 -48.18 -18.55
C LEU A 14 37.27 -47.94 -17.39
N PHE A 15 37.79 -47.52 -16.25
CA PHE A 15 36.94 -47.00 -15.14
C PHE A 15 36.34 -45.65 -15.58
N LEU A 16 35.12 -45.65 -16.08
CA LEU A 16 34.28 -44.44 -16.12
C LEU A 16 33.95 -44.08 -14.63
N ILE A 17 34.68 -43.10 -14.12
CA ILE A 17 34.26 -42.40 -12.91
C ILE A 17 33.05 -41.53 -13.29
N LEU A 18 31.85 -42.10 -13.24
CA LEU A 18 30.65 -41.30 -13.09
C LEU A 18 30.76 -40.62 -11.73
N SER A 19 31.18 -39.37 -11.71
CA SER A 19 30.94 -38.47 -10.59
C SER A 19 29.44 -38.32 -10.46
N ALA A 20 28.84 -39.17 -9.61
CA ALA A 20 27.51 -38.94 -9.12
C ALA A 20 27.55 -37.58 -8.39
N ILE A 21 27.01 -36.54 -9.03
CA ILE A 21 26.72 -35.29 -8.35
C ILE A 21 25.63 -35.65 -7.33
N PRO A 22 25.91 -35.59 -6.02
CA PRO A 22 24.87 -35.84 -5.04
C PRO A 22 23.82 -34.76 -5.19
N CYS A 23 22.62 -35.12 -5.56
CA CYS A 23 21.43 -34.25 -5.45
C CYS A 23 21.11 -34.14 -3.95
N SER A 24 21.87 -33.28 -3.24
CA SER A 24 21.63 -33.01 -1.83
C SER A 24 20.54 -31.94 -1.73
N SER A 25 19.69 -32.06 -0.74
CA SER A 25 18.62 -31.08 -0.47
C SER A 25 19.26 -29.72 -0.14
N GLY A 26 18.98 -28.68 -0.94
CA GLY A 26 19.69 -27.39 -0.91
C GLY A 26 19.81 -26.66 0.43
N ALA A 27 18.92 -26.93 1.40
CA ALA A 27 19.00 -26.37 2.75
C ALA A 27 20.14 -27.01 3.58
N GLN A 28 20.39 -28.30 3.40
CA GLN A 28 21.44 -29.02 4.13
C GLN A 28 22.83 -28.59 3.63
N ASP A 29 22.97 -28.29 2.35
CA ASP A 29 24.21 -27.79 1.75
C ASP A 29 24.56 -26.37 2.21
N LEU A 30 23.56 -25.49 2.36
CA LEU A 30 23.76 -24.14 2.90
C LEU A 30 24.37 -24.19 4.30
N LEU A 31 23.83 -25.04 5.19
CA LEU A 31 24.35 -25.20 6.55
C LEU A 31 25.71 -25.86 6.59
N GLN A 32 25.97 -26.89 5.78
CA GLN A 32 27.27 -27.57 5.71
C GLN A 32 28.39 -26.65 5.21
N ASN A 33 28.05 -25.74 4.26
CA ASN A 33 29.01 -24.78 3.73
C ASN A 33 29.44 -23.73 4.76
N LEU A 34 28.71 -23.51 5.86
CA LEU A 34 29.12 -22.62 6.94
C LEU A 34 30.38 -23.11 7.65
N GLY A 35 30.64 -24.41 7.66
CA GLY A 35 31.86 -25.00 8.24
C GLY A 35 33.13 -24.87 7.38
N ARG A 36 33.02 -24.35 6.16
CA ARG A 36 34.14 -24.16 5.24
C ARG A 36 34.67 -22.73 5.29
N ARG A 37 36.00 -22.59 5.11
CA ARG A 37 36.61 -21.26 4.95
C ARG A 37 36.02 -20.57 3.71
N GLN A 38 35.61 -19.31 3.89
CA GLN A 38 35.07 -18.49 2.81
C GLN A 38 36.19 -17.62 2.24
N ASN A 39 36.24 -17.52 0.89
CA ASN A 39 37.23 -16.73 0.17
C ASN A 39 36.63 -15.47 -0.41
N PHE A 40 36.08 -14.60 0.46
CA PHE A 40 35.52 -13.29 0.09
C PHE A 40 35.67 -12.30 1.25
N ILE A 41 35.53 -11.02 0.94
CA ILE A 41 35.46 -9.96 1.95
C ILE A 41 34.02 -9.48 2.03
N SER A 42 33.41 -9.57 3.23
CA SER A 42 32.07 -9.04 3.46
C SER A 42 32.12 -7.54 3.67
N LYS A 43 31.24 -6.83 2.97
CA LYS A 43 31.08 -5.38 3.02
C LYS A 43 29.61 -4.99 3.11
N ARG A 44 29.36 -3.76 3.52
CA ARG A 44 28.00 -3.20 3.62
C ARG A 44 27.96 -1.73 3.20
N PHE A 45 26.98 -1.37 2.41
CA PHE A 45 26.45 -0.02 2.35
C PHE A 45 25.20 0.08 3.23
N SER A 46 25.03 1.20 3.91
CA SER A 46 23.85 1.45 4.74
C SER A 46 23.64 2.93 4.96
N SER A 47 22.48 3.26 5.47
CA SER A 47 22.07 4.64 5.81
C SER A 47 22.62 5.13 7.16
N PHE A 48 23.59 4.44 7.78
CA PHE A 48 24.10 4.79 9.10
C PHE A 48 24.65 6.22 9.19
N ASP A 49 24.46 6.84 10.34
CA ASP A 49 24.99 8.18 10.64
C ASP A 49 26.52 8.17 10.74
N ARG A 50 27.17 8.74 9.74
CA ARG A 50 28.65 8.78 9.67
C ARG A 50 29.31 9.63 10.76
N THR A 51 28.52 10.41 11.50
CA THR A 51 29.02 11.18 12.66
C THR A 51 29.11 10.35 13.92
N GLY A 52 28.59 9.11 13.90
CA GLY A 52 28.46 8.24 15.07
C GLY A 52 27.26 8.58 15.96
N GLY A 53 26.37 9.46 15.48
CA GLY A 53 25.08 9.74 16.10
C GLY A 53 24.03 8.68 15.77
N ASN A 54 22.75 9.05 15.78
CA ASN A 54 21.61 8.16 15.51
C ASN A 54 20.66 8.72 14.45
N ASN A 55 21.16 9.60 13.55
CA ASN A 55 20.38 10.07 12.41
C ASN A 55 20.64 9.18 11.19
N ASP A 56 20.29 7.90 11.30
CA ASP A 56 20.60 6.84 10.33
C ASP A 56 19.71 6.84 9.08
N ARG A 57 18.81 7.79 8.95
CA ARG A 57 17.86 7.86 7.83
C ARG A 57 18.37 8.69 6.67
N LEU A 58 18.03 8.27 5.45
CA LEU A 58 18.01 9.17 4.30
C LEU A 58 16.65 9.87 4.21
N ASN A 59 16.69 11.14 3.84
CA ASN A 59 15.52 11.87 3.38
C ASN A 59 15.66 12.03 1.86
N ILE A 60 14.60 11.66 1.10
CA ILE A 60 14.62 11.75 -0.37
C ILE A 60 13.55 12.77 -0.79
N PRO A 61 13.92 13.98 -1.21
CA PRO A 61 12.98 14.97 -1.71
C PRO A 61 12.16 14.46 -2.91
N PRO A 62 10.99 15.08 -3.19
CA PRO A 62 10.21 14.79 -4.40
C PRO A 62 11.02 14.95 -5.68
N GLY A 63 10.91 13.96 -6.59
CA GLY A 63 11.60 13.96 -7.87
C GLY A 63 13.09 13.59 -7.82
N GLU A 64 13.68 13.46 -6.64
CA GLU A 64 15.12 13.21 -6.49
C GLU A 64 15.46 11.72 -6.56
N THR A 65 16.65 11.47 -7.10
CA THR A 65 17.27 10.14 -7.11
C THR A 65 18.50 10.14 -6.22
N VAL A 66 18.57 9.20 -5.29
CA VAL A 66 19.73 9.01 -4.41
C VAL A 66 20.47 7.72 -4.77
N SER A 67 21.81 7.77 -4.72
CA SER A 67 22.65 6.56 -4.78
C SER A 67 22.65 5.88 -3.43
N LEU A 68 22.22 4.61 -3.38
CA LEU A 68 22.26 3.78 -2.18
C LEU A 68 23.59 3.04 -2.06
N ALA A 69 24.18 2.64 -3.19
CA ALA A 69 25.49 1.99 -3.25
C ALA A 69 26.16 2.19 -4.59
N GLU A 70 27.48 2.37 -4.57
CA GLU A 70 28.39 2.32 -5.72
C GLU A 70 29.55 1.38 -5.34
N ILE A 71 29.60 0.23 -5.98
CA ILE A 71 30.46 -0.87 -5.61
C ILE A 71 31.41 -1.18 -6.75
N ASN A 72 32.69 -1.26 -6.45
CA ASN A 72 33.70 -1.78 -7.41
C ASN A 72 33.78 -3.31 -7.24
N GLY A 73 33.83 -4.02 -8.38
CA GLY A 73 33.88 -5.47 -8.42
C GLY A 73 35.26 -6.04 -8.77
N PRO A 74 35.33 -7.37 -8.96
CA PRO A 74 34.20 -8.29 -9.01
C PRO A 74 33.59 -8.56 -7.63
N GLY A 75 32.29 -8.82 -7.62
CA GLY A 75 31.56 -9.03 -6.37
C GLY A 75 30.14 -9.55 -6.55
N ALA A 76 29.42 -9.70 -5.47
CA ALA A 76 28.02 -10.05 -5.49
C ALA A 76 27.27 -9.45 -4.30
N ILE A 77 26.10 -8.85 -4.56
CA ILE A 77 25.14 -8.50 -3.52
C ILE A 77 24.39 -9.79 -3.16
N HIS A 78 24.18 -10.01 -1.88
CA HIS A 78 23.51 -11.22 -1.39
C HIS A 78 22.42 -10.94 -0.35
N HIS A 79 22.30 -9.68 0.10
CA HIS A 79 21.22 -9.26 0.99
C HIS A 79 20.94 -7.77 0.82
N ILE A 80 19.67 -7.43 0.70
CA ILE A 80 19.17 -6.05 0.77
C ILE A 80 18.08 -6.02 1.82
N TRP A 81 18.21 -5.13 2.80
CA TRP A 81 17.15 -4.83 3.77
C TRP A 81 16.74 -3.37 3.64
N VAL A 82 15.42 -3.11 3.70
CA VAL A 82 14.87 -1.76 3.59
C VAL A 82 13.67 -1.59 4.51
N THR A 83 13.59 -0.43 5.18
CA THR A 83 12.36 0.06 5.80
C THR A 83 12.16 1.55 5.50
N ILE A 84 10.91 1.94 5.25
CA ILE A 84 10.59 3.26 4.71
C ILE A 84 9.40 3.85 5.47
N SER A 85 9.52 5.14 5.82
CA SER A 85 8.42 5.98 6.30
C SER A 85 8.16 7.09 5.29
N ALA A 86 7.04 7.00 4.60
CA ALA A 86 6.60 7.93 3.56
C ALA A 86 5.07 7.95 3.47
N GLU A 87 4.53 8.76 2.55
CA GLU A 87 3.09 8.84 2.30
C GLU A 87 2.48 7.47 1.87
N PRO A 88 1.14 7.30 1.96
CA PRO A 88 0.49 6.06 1.52
C PRO A 88 0.85 5.66 0.09
N PHE A 89 0.89 4.34 -0.16
CA PHE A 89 1.26 3.73 -1.44
C PHE A 89 2.68 4.04 -1.93
N TYR A 90 3.59 4.45 -1.03
CA TYR A 90 4.99 4.72 -1.37
C TYR A 90 5.68 3.54 -2.08
N GLY A 91 5.21 2.32 -1.84
CA GLY A 91 5.68 1.12 -2.54
C GLY A 91 5.57 1.20 -4.07
N ARG A 92 4.64 2.01 -4.61
CA ARG A 92 4.45 2.29 -6.04
C ARG A 92 5.06 3.61 -6.50
N LYS A 93 5.49 4.46 -5.59
CA LYS A 93 6.01 5.81 -5.85
C LYS A 93 7.52 5.91 -5.76
N ILE A 94 8.16 4.97 -5.08
CA ILE A 94 9.62 4.89 -4.98
C ILE A 94 10.11 3.82 -5.94
N ILE A 95 11.04 4.18 -6.85
CA ILE A 95 11.57 3.29 -7.87
C ILE A 95 12.97 2.84 -7.47
N LEU A 96 13.15 1.54 -7.39
CA LEU A 96 14.44 0.88 -7.21
C LEU A 96 15.05 0.57 -8.58
N ARG A 97 16.31 1.01 -8.80
CA ARG A 97 17.09 0.68 -9.99
C ARG A 97 18.44 0.12 -9.60
N MET A 98 18.90 -0.86 -10.38
CA MET A 98 20.24 -1.43 -10.24
C MET A 98 20.89 -1.55 -11.61
N TYR A 99 22.18 -1.28 -11.66
CA TYR A 99 22.98 -1.24 -12.89
C TYR A 99 24.24 -2.04 -12.65
N TRP A 100 24.56 -2.92 -13.59
CA TRP A 100 25.75 -3.76 -13.53
C TRP A 100 26.82 -3.27 -14.50
N ASP A 101 28.06 -3.39 -14.09
CA ASP A 101 29.26 -3.32 -14.96
C ASP A 101 29.41 -2.03 -15.78
N GLY A 102 28.80 -0.94 -15.31
CA GLY A 102 28.89 0.37 -15.94
C GLY A 102 27.88 0.60 -17.06
N GLU A 103 26.82 -0.21 -17.14
CA GLU A 103 25.74 0.05 -18.09
C GLU A 103 24.90 1.27 -17.71
N ASP A 104 24.44 2.01 -18.73
CA ASP A 104 23.57 3.18 -18.57
C ASP A 104 22.11 2.77 -18.34
N SER A 105 21.67 1.67 -18.95
CA SER A 105 20.33 1.11 -18.77
C SER A 105 20.26 0.25 -17.51
N PRO A 106 19.20 0.36 -16.69
CA PRO A 106 19.07 -0.45 -15.50
C PRO A 106 18.75 -1.91 -15.84
N SER A 107 19.44 -2.86 -15.21
CA SER A 107 19.11 -4.28 -15.24
C SER A 107 17.99 -4.65 -14.26
N VAL A 108 17.75 -3.78 -13.26
CA VAL A 108 16.61 -3.86 -12.36
C VAL A 108 15.88 -2.53 -12.37
N GLU A 109 14.58 -2.53 -12.68
CA GLU A 109 13.71 -1.37 -12.59
C GLU A 109 12.32 -1.78 -12.14
N ALA A 110 11.96 -1.42 -10.91
CA ALA A 110 10.64 -1.71 -10.36
C ALA A 110 10.25 -0.74 -9.24
N PRO A 111 8.94 -0.50 -9.03
CA PRO A 111 8.46 0.08 -7.80
C PRO A 111 8.91 -0.79 -6.62
N ILE A 112 9.38 -0.13 -5.55
CA ILE A 112 10.05 -0.85 -4.46
C ILE A 112 9.14 -1.87 -3.74
N GLY A 113 7.83 -1.59 -3.63
CA GLY A 113 6.87 -2.53 -3.05
C GLY A 113 6.74 -3.80 -3.88
N ASP A 114 6.60 -3.63 -5.20
CA ASP A 114 6.46 -4.73 -6.15
C ASP A 114 7.74 -5.56 -6.27
N PHE A 115 8.92 -4.92 -6.23
CA PHE A 115 10.20 -5.64 -6.21
C PHE A 115 10.32 -6.58 -5.00
N PHE A 116 9.78 -6.19 -3.84
CA PHE A 116 9.77 -7.03 -2.65
C PHE A 116 8.53 -7.94 -2.55
N GLY A 117 7.84 -8.20 -3.66
CA GLY A 117 6.85 -9.26 -3.79
C GLY A 117 5.42 -8.90 -3.38
N VAL A 118 5.16 -7.65 -2.95
CA VAL A 118 3.80 -7.20 -2.61
C VAL A 118 3.40 -6.01 -3.47
N GLY A 119 2.44 -6.22 -4.35
CA GLY A 119 1.92 -5.20 -5.25
C GLY A 119 0.92 -4.24 -4.61
N HIS A 120 0.23 -3.47 -5.46
CA HIS A 120 -0.80 -2.48 -5.09
C HIS A 120 -0.31 -1.34 -4.19
N GLY A 121 1.01 -1.22 -3.96
CA GLY A 121 1.58 -0.26 -3.00
C GLY A 121 1.26 -0.56 -1.54
N LEU A 122 0.78 -1.75 -1.24
CA LEU A 122 0.40 -2.20 0.09
C LEU A 122 1.60 -2.72 0.87
N ASN A 123 1.45 -2.76 2.20
CA ASN A 123 2.36 -3.44 3.10
C ASN A 123 1.70 -4.74 3.58
N ARG A 124 2.38 -5.87 3.38
CA ARG A 124 1.92 -7.20 3.84
C ARG A 124 3.11 -8.02 4.28
N ASN A 125 2.91 -8.87 5.26
CA ASN A 125 3.88 -9.91 5.56
C ASN A 125 4.02 -10.84 4.36
N PHE A 126 5.26 -11.22 4.07
CA PHE A 126 5.61 -12.06 2.94
C PHE A 126 6.77 -12.95 3.35
N SER A 127 6.76 -14.21 2.94
CA SER A 127 7.85 -15.13 3.27
C SER A 127 8.08 -16.10 2.12
N SER A 128 9.24 -15.99 1.50
CA SER A 128 9.75 -16.94 0.52
C SER A 128 11.25 -17.13 0.70
N LEU A 129 11.89 -17.97 -0.09
CA LEU A 129 13.33 -18.14 -0.03
C LEU A 129 14.09 -16.85 -0.41
N PRO A 130 13.81 -16.20 -1.57
CA PRO A 130 14.58 -15.04 -2.01
C PRO A 130 14.08 -13.71 -1.45
N ILE A 131 12.84 -13.61 -1.00
CA ILE A 131 12.24 -12.35 -0.54
C ILE A 131 11.44 -12.60 0.73
N SER A 132 11.57 -11.70 1.71
CA SER A 132 10.69 -11.72 2.89
C SER A 132 10.37 -10.31 3.39
N CYS A 133 9.15 -10.13 3.87
CA CYS A 133 8.69 -8.90 4.50
C CYS A 133 8.06 -9.23 5.85
N SER A 134 8.52 -8.57 6.89
CA SER A 134 8.01 -8.71 8.26
C SER A 134 7.54 -7.36 8.81
N SER A 135 7.11 -7.32 10.06
CA SER A 135 6.59 -6.09 10.69
C SER A 135 5.46 -5.46 9.86
N GLU A 136 4.44 -6.28 9.55
CA GLU A 136 3.31 -5.86 8.71
C GLU A 136 3.73 -5.40 7.30
N GLY A 137 4.81 -5.99 6.76
CA GLY A 137 5.35 -5.67 5.45
C GLY A 137 6.27 -4.45 5.40
N ARG A 138 6.61 -3.86 6.56
CA ARG A 138 7.46 -2.66 6.62
C ARG A 138 8.95 -2.97 6.55
N ALA A 139 9.38 -4.11 7.07
CA ALA A 139 10.77 -4.58 6.99
C ALA A 139 10.89 -5.54 5.80
N ARG A 140 11.56 -5.11 4.74
CA ARG A 140 11.70 -5.84 3.48
C ARG A 140 13.10 -6.39 3.34
N ASN A 141 13.21 -7.66 3.00
CA ASN A 141 14.46 -8.37 2.78
C ASN A 141 14.48 -9.02 1.40
N CYS A 142 15.62 -8.96 0.73
CA CYS A 142 15.88 -9.63 -0.54
C CYS A 142 17.21 -10.39 -0.43
N TYR A 143 17.18 -11.66 -0.81
CA TYR A 143 18.33 -12.58 -0.79
C TYR A 143 18.66 -13.11 -2.19
N TRP A 144 18.12 -12.54 -3.26
CA TRP A 144 18.56 -12.83 -4.61
C TRP A 144 20.07 -12.62 -4.71
N TYR A 145 20.79 -13.58 -5.29
CA TYR A 145 22.22 -13.47 -5.55
C TYR A 145 22.46 -12.56 -6.77
N MET A 146 23.14 -11.44 -6.61
CA MET A 146 23.31 -10.43 -7.66
C MET A 146 24.81 -10.22 -7.94
N PRO A 147 25.44 -11.04 -8.79
CA PRO A 147 26.83 -10.90 -9.16
C PRO A 147 27.07 -9.78 -10.16
N PHE A 148 28.27 -9.20 -10.15
CA PHE A 148 28.74 -8.19 -11.07
C PHE A 148 30.26 -8.31 -11.28
N PHE A 149 30.75 -8.11 -12.50
CA PHE A 149 32.17 -8.33 -12.84
C PHE A 149 33.05 -7.12 -12.58
N ARG A 150 32.53 -5.90 -12.77
CA ARG A 150 33.27 -4.65 -12.65
C ARG A 150 32.70 -3.69 -11.64
N SER A 151 31.39 -3.51 -11.64
CA SER A 151 30.74 -2.56 -10.73
C SER A 151 29.26 -2.84 -10.55
N ALA A 152 28.71 -2.34 -9.43
CA ALA A 152 27.28 -2.28 -9.19
C ALA A 152 26.88 -0.90 -8.70
N ARG A 153 25.81 -0.32 -9.25
CA ARG A 153 25.20 0.93 -8.79
C ARG A 153 23.73 0.69 -8.46
N ILE A 154 23.31 1.09 -7.28
CA ILE A 154 21.93 0.94 -6.81
C ILE A 154 21.39 2.31 -6.45
N THR A 155 20.20 2.64 -6.95
CA THR A 155 19.55 3.93 -6.73
C THR A 155 18.10 3.77 -6.28
N ALA A 156 17.60 4.77 -5.53
CA ALA A 156 16.19 4.94 -5.25
C ALA A 156 15.73 6.32 -5.72
N THR A 157 14.64 6.36 -6.50
CA THR A 157 14.03 7.61 -6.98
C THR A 157 12.69 7.82 -6.29
N ASN A 158 12.48 8.98 -5.69
CA ASN A 158 11.19 9.38 -5.14
C ASN A 158 10.37 10.09 -6.22
N GLU A 159 9.44 9.39 -6.86
CA GLU A 159 8.53 9.96 -7.86
C GLU A 159 7.23 10.50 -7.25
N SER A 160 7.14 10.60 -5.92
CA SER A 160 5.99 11.19 -5.24
C SER A 160 6.08 12.71 -5.17
N THR A 161 4.99 13.36 -4.75
CA THR A 161 4.93 14.80 -4.51
C THR A 161 5.34 15.18 -3.09
N GLN A 162 5.60 14.20 -2.22
CA GLN A 162 6.01 14.38 -0.83
C GLN A 162 7.42 13.81 -0.59
N PRO A 163 8.19 14.36 0.35
CA PRO A 163 9.47 13.78 0.69
C PRO A 163 9.31 12.40 1.35
N VAL A 164 10.23 11.50 1.06
CA VAL A 164 10.42 10.30 1.88
C VAL A 164 11.11 10.73 3.17
N GLY A 165 10.37 10.74 4.27
CA GLY A 165 10.85 11.26 5.56
C GLY A 165 11.92 10.40 6.20
N ALA A 166 11.88 9.08 5.97
CA ALA A 166 12.92 8.18 6.45
C ALA A 166 13.05 6.96 5.51
N PHE A 167 14.26 6.71 5.07
CA PHE A 167 14.64 5.55 4.28
C PHE A 167 15.87 4.93 4.93
N TYR A 168 15.67 3.76 5.58
CA TYR A 168 16.74 2.98 6.18
C TYR A 168 17.04 1.77 5.32
N TYR A 169 18.33 1.45 5.12
CA TYR A 169 18.69 0.30 4.31
C TYR A 169 20.02 -0.32 4.72
N TYR A 170 20.16 -1.60 4.39
CA TYR A 170 21.41 -2.34 4.28
C TYR A 170 21.52 -2.96 2.88
N ILE A 171 22.71 -2.90 2.30
CA ILE A 171 23.11 -3.63 1.10
C ILE A 171 24.38 -4.37 1.45
N ASP A 172 24.24 -5.66 1.72
CA ASP A 172 25.34 -6.55 2.06
C ASP A 172 25.88 -7.19 0.79
N TYR A 173 27.17 -7.06 0.57
CA TYR A 173 27.84 -7.61 -0.59
C TYR A 173 29.17 -8.29 -0.25
N ARG A 174 29.65 -9.10 -1.14
CA ARG A 174 30.92 -9.78 -1.09
C ARG A 174 31.83 -9.23 -2.19
N GLU A 175 33.04 -8.80 -1.81
CA GLU A 175 34.13 -8.64 -2.76
C GLU A 175 34.69 -10.03 -3.02
N LEU A 176 34.74 -10.41 -4.29
CA LEU A 176 35.20 -11.72 -4.73
C LEU A 176 36.54 -11.57 -5.50
N PRO A 177 37.47 -12.53 -5.39
CA PRO A 177 38.70 -12.46 -6.18
C PRO A 177 38.44 -12.57 -7.68
N GLU A 178 37.44 -13.34 -8.07
CA GLU A 178 36.98 -13.56 -9.43
C GLU A 178 35.56 -14.12 -9.44
N LEU A 179 34.89 -14.04 -10.59
CA LEU A 179 33.64 -14.73 -10.88
C LEU A 179 33.87 -15.78 -11.97
N PRO A 180 33.15 -16.93 -11.93
CA PRO A 180 33.15 -17.87 -13.05
C PRO A 180 32.76 -17.16 -14.37
N PRO A 181 33.38 -17.52 -15.50
CA PRO A 181 33.15 -16.84 -16.77
C PRO A 181 31.74 -17.07 -17.36
N ASP A 182 31.03 -18.06 -16.86
CA ASP A 182 29.65 -18.39 -17.23
C ASP A 182 28.62 -17.78 -16.23
N THR A 183 29.07 -16.88 -15.34
CA THR A 183 28.19 -16.14 -14.43
C THR A 183 27.29 -15.19 -15.22
N THR A 184 25.99 -15.17 -14.89
CA THR A 184 24.99 -14.27 -15.43
C THR A 184 24.55 -13.25 -14.39
N THR A 185 24.19 -12.05 -14.81
CA THR A 185 23.74 -10.96 -13.92
C THR A 185 22.24 -11.03 -13.66
N PHE A 186 21.83 -10.51 -12.53
CA PHE A 186 20.44 -10.51 -12.08
C PHE A 186 19.63 -9.37 -12.72
N HIS A 187 18.42 -9.68 -13.16
CA HIS A 187 17.49 -8.73 -13.76
C HIS A 187 16.14 -8.80 -13.08
N ALA A 188 15.45 -7.65 -12.98
CA ALA A 188 14.07 -7.59 -12.56
C ALA A 188 13.33 -6.43 -13.25
N GLN A 189 12.16 -6.70 -13.80
CA GLN A 189 11.40 -5.71 -14.55
C GLN A 189 9.93 -5.68 -14.11
N TYR A 190 9.46 -4.47 -13.81
CA TYR A 190 8.03 -4.21 -13.59
C TYR A 190 7.29 -4.04 -14.92
N ARG A 191 6.13 -4.67 -15.02
CA ARG A 191 5.16 -4.50 -16.12
C ARG A 191 3.76 -4.30 -15.57
N GLN A 192 2.90 -3.65 -16.36
CA GLN A 192 1.47 -3.55 -16.06
C GLN A 192 0.64 -3.43 -17.33
N GLU A 193 -0.59 -3.96 -17.29
CA GLU A 193 -1.67 -3.67 -18.22
C GLU A 193 -2.91 -3.23 -17.43
N ILE A 194 -3.42 -2.04 -17.71
CA ILE A 194 -4.49 -1.40 -16.95
C ILE A 194 -5.49 -0.75 -17.90
N PRO A 195 -6.57 -1.47 -18.26
CA PRO A 195 -6.86 -2.89 -18.07
C PRO A 195 -6.09 -3.81 -19.03
N CYS A 196 -6.10 -5.13 -18.75
CA CYS A 196 -5.62 -6.14 -19.68
C CYS A 196 -6.41 -6.11 -20.99
N LEU A 197 -5.72 -6.34 -22.12
CA LEU A 197 -6.29 -6.23 -23.45
C LEU A 197 -7.05 -7.52 -23.84
N PRO A 198 -8.34 -7.48 -24.17
CA PRO A 198 -9.10 -8.65 -24.57
C PRO A 198 -8.43 -9.44 -25.71
N GLY A 199 -8.40 -10.76 -25.58
CA GLY A 199 -7.87 -11.67 -26.59
C GLY A 199 -6.34 -11.68 -26.73
N LYS A 200 -5.61 -11.09 -25.76
CA LYS A 200 -4.15 -11.11 -25.71
C LYS A 200 -3.68 -11.47 -24.32
N ASN A 201 -2.73 -12.39 -24.22
CA ASN A 201 -2.12 -12.72 -22.95
C ASN A 201 -1.40 -11.50 -22.34
N TYR A 202 -1.48 -11.38 -21.02
CA TYR A 202 -0.65 -10.45 -20.26
C TYR A 202 0.82 -10.86 -20.35
N LEU A 203 1.68 -9.90 -20.66
CA LEU A 203 3.12 -10.12 -20.80
C LEU A 203 3.83 -9.95 -19.45
N ILE A 204 4.32 -11.05 -18.87
CA ILE A 204 5.08 -11.06 -17.61
C ILE A 204 6.56 -10.72 -17.87
N CYS A 205 7.20 -11.42 -18.83
CA CYS A 205 8.61 -11.25 -19.15
C CYS A 205 8.85 -11.41 -20.65
N GLU A 206 9.70 -10.56 -21.22
CA GLU A 206 10.24 -10.75 -22.55
C GLU A 206 11.66 -10.21 -22.60
N THR A 207 12.60 -11.06 -22.96
CA THR A 207 14.01 -10.67 -23.12
C THR A 207 14.69 -11.49 -24.21
N SER A 208 15.76 -10.92 -24.75
CA SER A 208 16.64 -11.56 -25.73
C SER A 208 18.06 -11.66 -25.17
N GLY A 209 18.75 -12.74 -25.46
CA GLY A 209 20.06 -13.06 -24.92
C GLY A 209 20.15 -14.50 -24.46
N GLN A 210 21.09 -14.78 -23.57
CA GLN A 210 21.27 -16.08 -22.96
C GLN A 210 21.14 -15.97 -21.44
N GLY A 211 20.31 -16.82 -20.85
CA GLY A 211 20.06 -16.77 -19.41
C GLY A 211 19.06 -17.80 -18.93
N HIS A 212 18.41 -17.53 -17.83
CA HIS A 212 17.33 -18.35 -17.28
C HIS A 212 16.34 -17.50 -16.48
N TYR A 213 15.07 -17.76 -16.69
CA TYR A 213 13.98 -17.15 -15.94
C TYR A 213 13.82 -17.85 -14.58
N VAL A 214 13.66 -17.06 -13.51
CA VAL A 214 13.53 -17.56 -12.14
C VAL A 214 12.22 -17.18 -11.46
N GLY A 215 11.26 -16.64 -12.21
CA GLY A 215 9.90 -16.43 -11.70
C GLY A 215 9.40 -15.01 -11.69
N CYS A 216 8.25 -14.85 -11.08
CA CYS A 216 7.59 -13.54 -10.94
C CYS A 216 6.75 -13.43 -9.67
N ASN A 217 6.37 -12.21 -9.35
CA ASN A 217 5.11 -11.95 -8.66
C ASN A 217 4.12 -11.31 -9.64
N LEU A 218 2.84 -11.56 -9.42
CA LEU A 218 1.73 -11.00 -10.20
C LEU A 218 0.69 -10.43 -9.25
N SER A 219 0.24 -9.22 -9.49
CA SER A 219 -0.78 -8.53 -8.72
C SER A 219 -1.98 -8.24 -9.58
N ILE A 220 -3.16 -8.64 -9.11
CA ILE A 220 -4.43 -8.56 -9.81
C ILE A 220 -5.37 -7.65 -9.04
N LEU A 221 -6.01 -6.69 -9.72
CA LEU A 221 -7.16 -5.99 -9.20
C LEU A 221 -8.34 -6.30 -10.10
N GLN A 222 -9.34 -6.98 -9.53
CA GLN A 222 -10.51 -7.45 -10.27
C GLN A 222 -11.42 -6.30 -10.67
N THR A 223 -11.79 -6.24 -11.95
CA THR A 223 -12.75 -5.27 -12.52
C THR A 223 -14.07 -5.91 -12.91
N ALA A 224 -14.14 -7.23 -12.87
CA ALA A 224 -15.33 -8.02 -13.14
C ALA A 224 -15.59 -9.02 -12.02
N MET A 225 -16.84 -9.42 -11.86
CA MET A 225 -17.22 -10.50 -10.96
C MET A 225 -16.71 -11.84 -11.45
N GLY A 226 -16.60 -12.80 -10.52
CA GLY A 226 -16.21 -14.17 -10.81
C GLY A 226 -14.70 -14.40 -10.67
N TRP A 227 -14.32 -15.64 -10.73
CA TRP A 227 -12.97 -16.10 -10.58
C TRP A 227 -12.05 -15.55 -11.68
N TRP A 228 -10.89 -15.01 -11.28
CA TRP A 228 -9.92 -14.38 -12.21
C TRP A 228 -8.88 -15.36 -12.76
N GLY A 229 -8.65 -16.48 -12.09
CA GLY A 229 -7.45 -17.30 -12.22
C GLY A 229 -7.55 -18.49 -13.20
N GLU A 230 -8.50 -18.50 -14.15
CA GLU A 230 -8.60 -19.54 -15.19
C GLU A 230 -7.59 -19.37 -16.34
N GLY A 231 -6.69 -18.37 -16.25
CA GLY A 231 -5.80 -18.05 -17.33
C GLY A 231 -4.53 -18.90 -17.35
N ASP A 232 -4.26 -19.55 -18.48
CA ASP A 232 -3.10 -20.41 -18.66
C ASP A 232 -1.80 -19.61 -18.77
N ASP A 233 -0.73 -20.10 -18.13
CA ASP A 233 0.62 -19.61 -18.41
C ASP A 233 1.16 -20.23 -19.69
N MET A 234 1.84 -19.39 -20.50
CA MET A 234 2.48 -19.79 -21.74
C MET A 234 3.87 -19.23 -21.81
N ILE A 235 4.89 -20.10 -21.82
CA ILE A 235 6.29 -19.72 -21.84
C ILE A 235 6.93 -20.20 -23.14
N TYR A 236 7.38 -19.23 -23.93
CA TYR A 236 8.01 -19.45 -25.23
C TYR A 236 9.53 -19.29 -25.09
N VAL A 237 10.26 -20.33 -25.42
CA VAL A 237 11.72 -20.38 -25.31
C VAL A 237 12.36 -20.34 -26.71
N ASP A 238 13.40 -19.52 -26.88
CA ASP A 238 14.26 -19.46 -28.07
C ASP A 238 13.51 -19.24 -29.39
N GLY A 239 12.37 -18.55 -29.38
CA GLY A 239 11.59 -18.18 -30.54
C GLY A 239 10.57 -19.21 -31.00
N GLU A 240 10.13 -20.07 -30.08
CA GLU A 240 9.03 -21.01 -30.32
C GLU A 240 7.77 -20.29 -30.83
N GLU A 241 7.10 -20.86 -31.83
CA GLU A 241 5.78 -20.40 -32.29
C GLU A 241 4.65 -20.87 -31.37
N PHE A 242 4.80 -22.08 -30.82
CA PHE A 242 3.91 -22.65 -29.81
C PHE A 242 4.70 -22.94 -28.53
N PRO A 243 4.20 -22.55 -27.35
CA PRO A 243 4.96 -22.68 -26.10
C PRO A 243 5.17 -24.14 -25.72
N SER A 244 6.41 -24.51 -25.41
CA SER A 244 6.71 -25.85 -24.89
C SER A 244 6.34 -26.00 -23.42
N LEU A 245 6.19 -24.90 -22.70
CA LEU A 245 5.69 -24.83 -21.34
C LEU A 245 4.32 -24.15 -21.38
N TYR A 246 3.27 -24.95 -21.19
CA TYR A 246 1.88 -24.53 -21.28
C TYR A 246 1.12 -25.03 -20.06
N GLY A 247 0.56 -24.09 -19.28
CA GLY A 247 -0.17 -24.39 -18.05
C GLY A 247 -1.65 -24.72 -18.26
N THR A 248 -2.38 -24.71 -17.16
CA THR A 248 -3.79 -25.13 -17.09
C THR A 248 -4.67 -24.12 -16.32
N GLY A 249 -4.06 -23.08 -15.74
CA GLY A 249 -4.73 -22.04 -14.98
C GLY A 249 -3.73 -21.21 -14.20
N SER A 250 -4.10 -19.99 -13.84
CA SER A 250 -3.22 -19.10 -13.07
C SER A 250 -2.93 -19.65 -11.68
N GLU A 251 -3.93 -20.21 -10.98
CA GLU A 251 -3.71 -20.85 -9.68
C GLU A 251 -2.75 -22.02 -9.77
N ASP A 252 -2.82 -22.79 -10.85
CA ASP A 252 -1.95 -23.94 -11.11
C ASP A 252 -0.50 -23.50 -11.32
N TYR A 253 -0.30 -22.42 -12.11
CA TYR A 253 1.02 -21.82 -12.28
C TYR A 253 1.61 -21.33 -10.96
N PHE A 254 0.79 -20.71 -10.11
CA PHE A 254 1.21 -20.23 -8.78
C PHE A 254 1.13 -21.34 -7.71
N SER A 255 0.90 -22.60 -8.12
CA SER A 255 0.97 -23.82 -7.30
C SER A 255 -0.08 -23.88 -6.17
N ASP A 256 -1.24 -23.26 -6.37
CA ASP A 256 -2.47 -23.53 -5.60
C ASP A 256 -3.40 -24.43 -6.44
N ALA A 257 -4.61 -24.66 -6.02
CA ALA A 257 -5.59 -25.48 -6.70
C ALA A 257 -7.03 -25.10 -6.33
N TRP A 258 -7.94 -25.10 -7.31
CA TRP A 258 -9.37 -24.84 -7.09
C TRP A 258 -9.63 -23.46 -6.45
N GLY A 259 -8.98 -22.43 -7.00
CA GLY A 259 -8.97 -21.07 -6.49
C GLY A 259 -7.66 -20.71 -5.76
N MET A 260 -7.56 -19.50 -5.23
CA MET A 260 -6.35 -18.98 -4.59
C MET A 260 -6.60 -18.68 -3.12
N ARG A 261 -5.63 -19.00 -2.25
CA ARG A 261 -5.71 -18.77 -0.80
C ARG A 261 -4.45 -18.10 -0.31
N GLU A 262 -4.58 -17.27 0.73
CA GLU A 262 -3.39 -16.73 1.38
C GLU A 262 -2.56 -17.86 1.98
N ASP A 263 -1.40 -18.09 1.40
CA ASP A 263 -0.39 -19.04 1.84
C ASP A 263 1.00 -18.57 1.41
N LEU A 264 2.01 -18.92 2.19
CA LEU A 264 3.39 -18.48 1.99
C LEU A 264 4.34 -19.67 2.06
N ASN A 265 4.90 -20.03 0.92
CA ASN A 265 5.87 -21.10 0.78
C ASN A 265 7.23 -20.59 0.28
N GLN A 266 8.25 -21.45 0.27
CA GLN A 266 9.59 -21.04 -0.13
C GLN A 266 9.67 -20.55 -1.59
N PHE A 267 8.87 -21.14 -2.50
CA PHE A 267 8.98 -20.90 -3.93
C PHE A 267 7.68 -20.42 -4.59
N TYR A 268 6.55 -20.46 -3.89
CA TYR A 268 5.25 -20.02 -4.40
C TYR A 268 4.35 -19.59 -3.26
N GLY A 269 3.28 -18.89 -3.59
CA GLY A 269 2.24 -18.55 -2.62
C GLY A 269 1.46 -17.29 -2.97
N CYS A 270 0.61 -16.88 -2.05
CA CYS A 270 -0.31 -15.76 -2.18
C CYS A 270 -0.26 -14.91 -0.89
N PRO A 271 0.51 -13.83 -0.84
CA PRO A 271 0.57 -12.94 0.32
C PRO A 271 -0.65 -12.04 0.49
N LEU A 272 -1.50 -11.95 -0.53
CA LEU A 272 -2.71 -11.13 -0.52
C LEU A 272 -3.80 -11.77 -1.37
N GLN A 273 -4.93 -12.10 -0.74
CA GLN A 273 -6.15 -12.52 -1.40
C GLN A 273 -7.36 -11.94 -0.68
N GLU A 274 -7.95 -10.88 -1.20
CA GLU A 274 -9.13 -10.25 -0.59
C GLU A 274 -10.40 -11.05 -0.91
N SER A 275 -10.55 -11.49 -2.17
CA SER A 275 -11.64 -12.40 -2.59
C SER A 275 -11.37 -12.94 -3.99
N ASP A 276 -11.87 -14.15 -4.25
CA ASP A 276 -11.79 -14.78 -5.57
C ASP A 276 -12.82 -14.23 -6.57
N PHE A 277 -13.85 -13.52 -6.11
CA PHE A 277 -15.03 -13.24 -6.93
C PHE A 277 -15.40 -11.76 -6.99
N LEU A 278 -14.77 -10.91 -6.18
CA LEU A 278 -15.25 -9.55 -5.95
C LEU A 278 -14.58 -8.51 -6.86
N ILE A 279 -15.40 -7.64 -7.48
CA ILE A 279 -14.89 -6.42 -8.14
C ILE A 279 -14.16 -5.55 -7.11
N GLY A 280 -12.97 -5.06 -7.46
CA GLY A 280 -12.12 -4.27 -6.57
C GLY A 280 -11.27 -5.09 -5.63
N SER A 281 -11.49 -6.41 -5.55
CA SER A 281 -10.62 -7.31 -4.79
C SER A 281 -9.23 -7.34 -5.40
N LYS A 282 -8.26 -7.42 -4.52
CA LYS A 282 -6.85 -7.48 -4.86
C LYS A 282 -6.31 -8.85 -4.51
N ALA A 283 -5.48 -9.36 -5.39
CA ALA A 283 -4.65 -10.51 -5.13
C ALA A 283 -3.19 -10.17 -5.46
N THR A 284 -2.26 -10.78 -4.77
CA THR A 284 -0.85 -10.85 -5.16
C THR A 284 -0.38 -12.27 -4.97
N VAL A 285 0.21 -12.83 -6.01
CA VAL A 285 0.69 -14.21 -6.07
C VAL A 285 2.14 -14.24 -6.53
N TYR A 286 2.89 -15.27 -6.20
CA TYR A 286 4.26 -15.43 -6.67
C TYR A 286 4.61 -16.88 -6.98
N ARG A 287 5.48 -17.05 -7.98
CA ARG A 287 6.17 -18.29 -8.28
C ARG A 287 7.64 -17.98 -8.54
N PHE A 288 8.53 -18.66 -7.81
CA PHE A 288 9.99 -18.57 -8.01
C PHE A 288 10.54 -19.92 -8.45
N HIS A 289 11.00 -19.98 -9.71
CA HIS A 289 11.61 -21.15 -10.35
C HIS A 289 13.07 -21.31 -9.90
N ILE A 290 13.29 -21.46 -8.58
CA ILE A 290 14.62 -21.66 -8.01
C ILE A 290 15.07 -23.11 -8.15
N PRO A 291 14.20 -24.12 -7.83
CA PRO A 291 14.55 -25.52 -8.06
C PRO A 291 14.41 -25.95 -9.53
N ASP A 292 13.68 -25.18 -10.33
CA ASP A 292 13.27 -25.48 -11.71
C ASP A 292 13.45 -24.27 -12.66
N PRO A 293 14.62 -23.61 -12.70
CA PRO A 293 14.83 -22.44 -13.56
C PRO A 293 14.64 -22.78 -15.04
N ILE A 294 14.12 -21.81 -15.82
CA ILE A 294 13.79 -22.02 -17.23
C ILE A 294 14.88 -21.39 -18.09
N PRO A 295 15.83 -22.17 -18.66
CA PRO A 295 16.94 -21.66 -19.43
C PRO A 295 16.52 -21.25 -20.84
N PHE A 296 17.18 -20.21 -21.38
CA PHE A 296 17.06 -19.78 -22.77
C PHE A 296 18.44 -19.42 -23.34
N LYS A 297 18.61 -19.62 -24.64
CA LYS A 297 19.87 -19.36 -25.38
C LYS A 297 19.78 -18.19 -26.36
N LYS A 298 18.55 -17.78 -26.70
CA LYS A 298 18.28 -16.66 -27.62
C LYS A 298 17.26 -15.69 -27.08
N SER A 299 16.18 -16.20 -26.49
CA SER A 299 15.09 -15.36 -25.96
C SER A 299 14.15 -16.17 -25.11
N ILE A 300 13.42 -15.47 -24.22
CA ILE A 300 12.28 -16.01 -23.52
C ILE A 300 11.14 -15.01 -23.53
N ARG A 301 9.90 -15.50 -23.67
CA ARG A 301 8.68 -14.74 -23.51
C ARG A 301 7.73 -15.50 -22.60
N VAL A 302 7.43 -14.91 -21.44
CA VAL A 302 6.54 -15.46 -20.43
C VAL A 302 5.25 -14.67 -20.43
N THR A 303 4.13 -15.33 -20.65
CA THR A 303 2.80 -14.72 -20.71
C THR A 303 1.82 -15.51 -19.86
N ILE A 304 0.72 -14.87 -19.48
CA ILE A 304 -0.39 -15.52 -18.80
C ILE A 304 -1.70 -14.94 -19.34
N GLU A 305 -2.70 -15.77 -19.51
CA GLU A 305 -4.06 -15.32 -19.82
C GLU A 305 -4.68 -14.60 -18.62
N HIS A 306 -5.71 -13.81 -18.87
CA HIS A 306 -6.52 -13.14 -17.85
C HIS A 306 -7.98 -13.59 -17.95
N GLY A 307 -8.37 -14.49 -17.05
CA GLY A 307 -9.57 -15.32 -17.16
C GLY A 307 -9.43 -16.35 -18.29
N HIS A 308 -10.48 -17.11 -18.54
CA HIS A 308 -10.48 -18.14 -19.57
C HIS A 308 -10.34 -17.53 -20.98
N ALA A 309 -9.27 -17.90 -21.68
CA ALA A 309 -8.95 -17.41 -23.03
C ALA A 309 -8.98 -15.87 -23.15
N ASN A 310 -8.47 -15.16 -22.16
CA ASN A 310 -8.40 -13.68 -22.13
C ASN A 310 -9.78 -12.98 -22.19
N ASN A 311 -10.80 -13.60 -21.60
CA ASN A 311 -12.15 -13.05 -21.59
C ASN A 311 -12.41 -11.99 -20.49
N ARG A 312 -11.43 -11.70 -19.63
CA ARG A 312 -11.50 -10.68 -18.57
C ARG A 312 -10.61 -9.49 -18.94
N SER A 313 -10.87 -8.35 -18.32
CA SER A 313 -10.08 -7.12 -18.46
C SER A 313 -9.70 -6.56 -17.10
N ASP A 314 -9.25 -7.43 -16.21
CA ASP A 314 -8.75 -7.06 -14.90
C ASP A 314 -7.45 -6.24 -15.02
N LEU A 315 -7.03 -5.58 -13.93
CA LEU A 315 -5.80 -4.80 -13.91
C LEU A 315 -4.66 -5.67 -13.40
N TYR A 316 -3.70 -5.97 -14.25
CA TYR A 316 -2.54 -6.79 -13.93
C TYR A 316 -1.28 -5.95 -13.82
N SER A 317 -0.44 -6.29 -12.85
CA SER A 317 0.93 -5.79 -12.75
C SER A 317 1.83 -6.86 -12.17
N SER A 318 3.09 -6.90 -12.62
CA SER A 318 4.03 -7.94 -12.21
C SER A 318 5.45 -7.42 -12.10
N VAL A 319 6.29 -8.15 -11.36
CA VAL A 319 7.74 -8.07 -11.48
C VAL A 319 8.24 -9.47 -11.88
N ALA A 320 8.91 -9.53 -13.01
CA ALA A 320 9.63 -10.73 -13.45
C ALA A 320 11.07 -10.69 -12.93
N TYR A 321 11.62 -11.86 -12.61
CA TYR A 321 13.02 -12.03 -12.18
C TYR A 321 13.71 -13.05 -13.07
N TRP A 322 14.93 -12.74 -13.52
CA TRP A 322 15.74 -13.65 -14.33
C TRP A 322 17.23 -13.33 -14.23
N TYR A 323 18.04 -14.21 -14.74
CA TYR A 323 19.46 -14.00 -14.91
C TYR A 323 19.81 -14.08 -16.39
N GLN A 324 20.66 -13.19 -16.89
CA GLN A 324 21.18 -13.27 -18.26
C GLN A 324 22.57 -12.65 -18.37
N SER A 325 23.27 -12.99 -19.45
CA SER A 325 24.52 -12.34 -19.82
C SER A 325 24.26 -10.93 -20.34
N GLU A 326 25.08 -9.98 -19.94
CA GLU A 326 25.06 -8.62 -20.48
C GLU A 326 25.74 -8.54 -21.87
N PRO A 327 25.38 -7.57 -22.73
CA PRO A 327 24.41 -6.52 -22.52
C PRO A 327 22.96 -6.99 -22.74
N HIS A 328 22.03 -6.40 -21.98
CA HIS A 328 20.59 -6.60 -22.17
C HIS A 328 19.96 -5.50 -23.02
N LEU A 329 18.74 -5.73 -23.53
CA LEU A 329 17.94 -4.70 -24.21
C LEU A 329 17.35 -3.72 -23.16
N PRO A 330 17.37 -2.41 -23.45
CA PRO A 330 16.75 -1.43 -22.56
C PRO A 330 15.28 -1.74 -22.26
N PHE A 331 14.87 -1.57 -21.01
CA PHE A 331 13.49 -1.77 -20.62
C PHE A 331 12.56 -0.73 -21.26
N PRO A 332 11.30 -1.07 -21.57
CA PRO A 332 10.28 -0.09 -21.89
C PRO A 332 10.14 0.95 -20.78
N GLN A 333 9.75 2.16 -21.14
CA GLN A 333 9.54 3.24 -20.18
C GLN A 333 8.56 2.80 -19.09
N LEU A 334 8.96 3.00 -17.83
CA LEU A 334 8.10 2.75 -16.68
C LEU A 334 6.84 3.62 -16.74
N PRO A 335 5.63 3.09 -16.52
CA PRO A 335 4.41 3.89 -16.48
C PRO A 335 4.51 5.02 -15.44
N SER A 336 3.82 6.14 -15.66
CA SER A 336 3.80 7.25 -14.69
C SER A 336 3.21 6.83 -13.34
N VAL A 337 3.51 7.61 -12.29
CA VAL A 337 3.02 7.34 -10.92
C VAL A 337 1.51 7.14 -10.88
N GLU A 338 0.76 8.03 -11.54
CA GLU A 338 -0.71 7.99 -11.55
C GLU A 338 -1.25 6.70 -12.16
N LYS A 339 -0.54 6.14 -13.15
CA LYS A 339 -0.89 4.87 -13.78
C LYS A 339 -0.51 3.65 -12.94
N ARG A 340 0.51 3.78 -12.08
CA ARG A 340 0.95 2.69 -11.21
C ARG A 340 0.18 2.63 -9.89
N LEU A 341 -0.38 3.75 -9.45
CA LEU A 341 -1.19 3.76 -8.22
C LEU A 341 -2.39 2.84 -8.39
N PRO A 342 -2.80 2.14 -7.32
CA PRO A 342 -4.00 1.33 -7.38
C PRO A 342 -5.14 2.23 -7.82
N PHE A 343 -5.90 1.78 -8.81
CA PHE A 343 -7.08 2.47 -9.29
C PHE A 343 -7.88 2.89 -8.06
N ALA A 344 -8.28 4.17 -7.98
CA ALA A 344 -8.79 4.78 -6.76
C ALA A 344 -10.08 4.13 -6.25
N LEU A 345 -9.95 2.90 -5.80
CA LEU A 345 -10.80 2.43 -4.74
C LEU A 345 -10.33 3.21 -3.52
N PRO A 346 -11.24 3.82 -2.75
CA PRO A 346 -10.88 4.60 -1.59
C PRO A 346 -9.93 3.78 -0.71
N SER A 347 -8.96 4.43 -0.09
CA SER A 347 -8.16 3.78 0.93
C SER A 347 -9.11 3.13 1.93
N GLN A 348 -8.81 1.95 2.42
CA GLN A 348 -9.62 1.27 3.44
C GLN A 348 -9.90 2.17 4.65
N GLU A 349 -9.06 3.17 4.90
CA GLU A 349 -9.22 4.17 5.95
C GLU A 349 -10.39 5.13 5.73
N ASN A 350 -10.84 5.30 4.49
CA ASN A 350 -11.90 6.20 4.07
C ASN A 350 -13.21 5.47 3.72
N LEU A 351 -13.25 4.15 3.87
CA LEU A 351 -14.49 3.40 3.71
C LEU A 351 -15.37 3.61 4.92
N VAL A 352 -16.66 3.81 4.69
CA VAL A 352 -17.70 3.93 5.75
C VAL A 352 -17.84 2.64 6.55
N PHE A 353 -17.09 1.62 6.20
CA PHE A 353 -17.14 0.29 6.78
C PHE A 353 -15.94 0.04 7.71
N PRO A 354 -15.95 0.53 8.97
CA PRO A 354 -14.88 0.28 9.92
C PRO A 354 -14.65 -1.21 10.19
N GLU A 355 -15.61 -2.06 9.89
CA GLU A 355 -15.54 -3.50 10.07
C GLU A 355 -14.73 -4.23 8.98
N TRP A 356 -14.47 -3.60 7.83
CA TRP A 356 -13.57 -4.14 6.81
C TRP A 356 -12.15 -4.39 7.33
N LYS A 357 -11.71 -3.65 8.32
CA LYS A 357 -10.42 -3.88 9.00
C LYS A 357 -10.40 -5.16 9.85
N LYS A 358 -11.56 -5.75 10.15
CA LYS A 358 -11.68 -6.97 10.97
C LYS A 358 -11.80 -8.25 10.16
N ILE A 359 -11.87 -8.18 8.83
CA ILE A 359 -12.10 -9.34 7.96
C ILE A 359 -10.78 -10.03 7.56
N GLU A 360 -9.72 -9.89 8.33
CA GLU A 360 -8.61 -10.82 8.25
C GLU A 360 -9.05 -12.17 8.84
N GLY A 361 -9.44 -13.11 7.96
CA GLY A 361 -9.71 -14.50 8.30
C GLY A 361 -11.16 -14.97 8.31
N GLU A 362 -12.17 -14.10 8.20
CA GLU A 362 -13.56 -14.51 8.03
C GLU A 362 -14.07 -14.19 6.63
N LYS A 363 -14.33 -15.22 5.85
CA LYS A 363 -14.92 -15.14 4.52
C LYS A 363 -16.21 -14.31 4.59
N LEU A 364 -16.26 -13.18 3.95
CA LEU A 364 -17.38 -12.44 3.35
C LEU A 364 -18.83 -12.68 3.87
N GLN A 365 -19.03 -13.21 5.06
CA GLN A 365 -20.35 -13.36 5.67
C GLN A 365 -20.96 -12.02 6.14
N VAL A 366 -20.17 -10.96 6.19
CA VAL A 366 -20.58 -9.65 6.73
C VAL A 366 -21.52 -8.89 5.77
N TYR A 367 -21.65 -9.34 4.55
CA TYR A 367 -22.44 -8.61 3.53
C TYR A 367 -23.89 -9.08 3.38
N GLU A 368 -24.41 -9.85 4.33
CA GLU A 368 -25.76 -10.41 4.17
C GLU A 368 -26.86 -9.37 4.20
N ASP A 369 -26.81 -8.37 5.09
CA ASP A 369 -27.89 -7.42 5.22
C ASP A 369 -27.44 -6.04 5.73
N LYS A 370 -26.18 -5.90 6.14
CA LYS A 370 -25.67 -4.67 6.74
C LYS A 370 -24.23 -4.47 6.35
N ILE A 371 -24.01 -3.74 5.30
CA ILE A 371 -22.71 -3.14 5.10
C ILE A 371 -22.58 -2.07 6.17
N SER A 372 -21.93 -2.37 7.31
CA SER A 372 -21.73 -1.43 8.44
C SER A 372 -22.94 -0.56 8.76
N GLY A 373 -24.14 -1.17 8.82
CA GLY A 373 -25.38 -0.43 9.02
C GLY A 373 -25.99 0.16 7.74
N MET A 374 -25.39 -0.04 6.55
CA MET A 374 -25.98 0.38 5.29
C MET A 374 -27.06 -0.63 4.86
N ASN A 375 -28.27 -0.13 4.62
CA ASN A 375 -29.35 -0.88 3.99
C ASN A 375 -29.52 -0.42 2.56
N VAL A 376 -29.78 -1.36 1.65
CA VAL A 376 -30.09 -1.04 0.26
C VAL A 376 -31.43 -1.65 -0.08
N GLN A 377 -32.37 -0.79 -0.51
CA GLN A 377 -33.64 -1.19 -1.06
C GLN A 377 -33.68 -0.79 -2.53
N ALA A 378 -33.99 -1.71 -3.40
CA ALA A 378 -34.08 -1.46 -4.82
C ALA A 378 -35.42 -1.92 -5.39
N GLN A 379 -35.93 -1.14 -6.33
CA GLN A 379 -37.00 -1.55 -7.20
C GLN A 379 -36.39 -2.40 -8.33
N ASN A 380 -36.98 -3.58 -8.59
CA ASN A 380 -36.52 -4.54 -9.62
C ASN A 380 -35.10 -5.09 -9.38
N LEU A 381 -34.86 -5.62 -8.18
CA LEU A 381 -33.61 -6.33 -7.89
C LEU A 381 -33.45 -7.54 -8.82
N SER A 382 -32.28 -7.70 -9.43
CA SER A 382 -31.99 -8.80 -10.34
C SER A 382 -32.06 -10.18 -9.65
N PRO A 383 -32.98 -11.09 -10.04
CA PRO A 383 -33.03 -12.45 -9.49
C PRO A 383 -31.80 -13.28 -9.86
N ALA A 384 -31.15 -13.00 -10.99
CA ALA A 384 -29.95 -13.70 -11.43
C ALA A 384 -28.78 -13.44 -10.46
N LEU A 385 -28.59 -12.21 -10.02
CA LEU A 385 -27.59 -11.88 -9.00
C LEU A 385 -27.92 -12.49 -7.65
N SER A 386 -29.18 -12.42 -7.22
CA SER A 386 -29.62 -13.06 -5.99
C SER A 386 -29.41 -14.59 -6.03
N SER A 387 -29.65 -15.23 -7.18
CA SER A 387 -29.40 -16.67 -7.38
C SER A 387 -27.92 -16.99 -7.36
N TYR A 388 -27.09 -16.18 -7.98
CA TYR A 388 -25.62 -16.33 -7.96
C TYR A 388 -25.06 -16.26 -6.54
N TYR A 389 -25.54 -15.35 -5.72
CA TYR A 389 -25.14 -15.24 -4.30
C TYR A 389 -25.51 -16.46 -3.48
N ASN A 390 -26.73 -16.95 -3.68
CA ASN A 390 -27.22 -18.13 -2.97
C ASN A 390 -26.47 -19.42 -3.36
N GLN A 391 -25.97 -19.51 -4.59
CA GLN A 391 -25.27 -20.70 -5.09
C GLN A 391 -23.77 -20.72 -4.75
N THR A 392 -23.11 -19.55 -4.75
CA THR A 392 -21.66 -19.46 -4.57
C THR A 392 -21.24 -19.18 -3.13
N GLY A 393 -22.18 -18.80 -2.26
CA GLY A 393 -21.88 -18.32 -0.91
C GLY A 393 -21.12 -16.99 -0.90
N ALA A 394 -20.83 -16.43 -2.07
CA ALA A 394 -20.24 -15.13 -2.22
C ALA A 394 -21.31 -14.07 -1.96
N ARG A 395 -21.18 -13.34 -0.89
CA ARG A 395 -22.11 -12.29 -0.50
C ARG A 395 -21.54 -10.97 -0.92
N TYR A 396 -22.18 -10.36 -1.87
CA TYR A 396 -21.64 -9.31 -2.68
C TYR A 396 -22.41 -8.00 -2.55
N PRO A 397 -21.73 -6.86 -2.37
CA PRO A 397 -22.36 -5.57 -2.30
C PRO A 397 -22.63 -4.94 -3.68
N VAL A 398 -22.88 -5.70 -4.72
CA VAL A 398 -23.42 -5.11 -5.93
C VAL A 398 -24.93 -5.20 -5.88
N LEU A 399 -25.55 -4.06 -5.70
CA LEU A 399 -26.93 -3.92 -5.99
C LEU A 399 -27.07 -3.76 -7.51
N ALA A 400 -27.70 -4.72 -8.17
CA ALA A 400 -28.05 -4.58 -9.57
C ALA A 400 -29.56 -4.72 -9.77
N THR A 401 -30.10 -3.90 -10.63
CA THR A 401 -31.49 -3.99 -11.08
C THR A 401 -31.58 -4.88 -12.29
N GLU A 402 -32.80 -5.38 -12.59
CA GLU A 402 -33.12 -6.10 -13.80
C GLU A 402 -34.31 -5.47 -14.46
N ASN A 403 -34.25 -5.29 -15.78
CA ASN A 403 -35.29 -4.62 -16.58
C ASN A 403 -35.55 -3.17 -16.10
N ALA A 404 -34.49 -2.46 -15.72
CA ALA A 404 -34.60 -1.10 -15.27
C ALA A 404 -35.05 -0.16 -16.39
N THR A 405 -35.95 0.75 -16.06
CA THR A 405 -36.44 1.80 -16.90
C THR A 405 -36.24 3.17 -16.25
N THR A 406 -36.46 4.24 -17.00
CA THR A 406 -36.46 5.59 -16.42
C THR A 406 -37.43 5.65 -15.23
N GLY A 407 -36.93 6.11 -14.07
CA GLY A 407 -37.67 6.14 -12.80
C GLY A 407 -37.37 4.97 -11.85
N THR A 408 -36.72 3.89 -12.33
CA THR A 408 -36.22 2.85 -11.44
C THR A 408 -35.24 3.47 -10.44
N ASN A 409 -35.37 3.09 -9.16
CA ASN A 409 -34.56 3.71 -8.11
C ASN A 409 -34.08 2.69 -7.08
N ALA A 410 -33.02 3.07 -6.38
CA ALA A 410 -32.49 2.40 -5.20
C ALA A 410 -32.27 3.43 -4.10
N GLU A 411 -32.61 3.08 -2.88
CA GLU A 411 -32.29 3.87 -1.70
C GLU A 411 -31.22 3.15 -0.89
N ILE A 412 -30.18 3.93 -0.50
CA ILE A 412 -29.06 3.48 0.31
C ILE A 412 -29.16 4.26 1.61
N SER A 413 -29.26 3.57 2.73
CA SER A 413 -29.21 4.20 4.04
C SER A 413 -27.90 3.83 4.75
N PHE A 414 -27.32 4.81 5.46
CA PHE A 414 -26.04 4.66 6.14
C PHE A 414 -25.93 5.62 7.32
N PRO A 415 -25.29 5.19 8.42
CA PRO A 415 -25.12 6.03 9.62
C PRO A 415 -23.95 6.98 9.45
N VAL A 416 -24.05 8.15 10.07
CA VAL A 416 -22.98 9.11 10.25
C VAL A 416 -22.96 9.55 11.72
N ASP A 417 -21.81 9.45 12.38
CA ASP A 417 -21.67 9.82 13.78
C ASP A 417 -21.51 11.32 13.98
N ILE A 418 -20.86 11.99 13.05
CA ILE A 418 -20.50 13.40 13.13
C ILE A 418 -21.22 14.17 12.02
N GLY A 419 -21.98 15.19 12.42
CA GLY A 419 -22.66 16.05 11.46
C GLY A 419 -21.74 17.11 10.88
N GLU A 420 -21.14 16.84 9.71
CA GLU A 420 -20.26 17.79 9.02
C GLU A 420 -20.43 17.70 7.50
N ARG A 421 -19.54 18.31 6.74
CA ARG A 421 -19.53 18.22 5.28
C ARG A 421 -18.58 17.12 4.82
N TYR A 422 -19.03 16.32 3.86
CA TYR A 422 -18.33 15.15 3.39
C TYR A 422 -18.19 15.15 1.87
N ASP A 423 -17.09 14.61 1.40
CA ASP A 423 -16.98 14.12 0.03
C ASP A 423 -17.43 12.66 0.02
N ILE A 424 -18.34 12.33 -0.88
CA ILE A 424 -18.93 11.00 -1.01
C ILE A 424 -18.56 10.45 -2.38
N ASP A 425 -17.81 9.35 -2.40
CA ASP A 425 -17.55 8.60 -3.61
C ASP A 425 -18.54 7.43 -3.70
N LEU A 426 -19.31 7.37 -4.77
CA LEU A 426 -20.20 6.28 -5.11
C LEU A 426 -19.58 5.46 -6.22
N PHE A 427 -19.43 4.15 -6.00
CA PHE A 427 -18.85 3.25 -6.98
C PHE A 427 -19.93 2.43 -7.66
N PHE A 428 -19.88 2.40 -8.99
CA PHE A 428 -20.82 1.70 -9.84
C PHE A 428 -20.09 0.71 -10.72
N PHE A 429 -20.76 -0.37 -11.03
CA PHE A 429 -20.37 -1.23 -12.13
C PHE A 429 -20.89 -0.64 -13.45
N SER A 430 -19.99 -0.27 -14.33
CA SER A 430 -20.28 0.22 -15.68
C SER A 430 -20.19 -0.92 -16.68
N GLY A 431 -21.04 -0.91 -17.69
CA GLY A 431 -21.08 -1.96 -18.71
C GLY A 431 -21.99 -1.58 -19.89
N PRO A 432 -22.13 -2.50 -20.88
CA PRO A 432 -22.89 -2.23 -22.11
C PRO A 432 -24.40 -2.02 -21.88
N ASP A 433 -24.93 -2.52 -20.79
CA ASP A 433 -26.34 -2.52 -20.42
C ASP A 433 -26.70 -1.57 -19.28
N ARG A 434 -25.80 -0.64 -18.93
CA ARG A 434 -25.99 0.26 -17.79
C ARG A 434 -26.61 1.59 -18.16
N GLY A 435 -27.48 2.09 -17.25
CA GLY A 435 -28.23 3.33 -17.40
C GLY A 435 -27.47 4.57 -16.95
N LYS A 436 -28.10 5.71 -17.18
CA LYS A 436 -27.71 7.00 -16.59
C LYS A 436 -28.40 7.17 -15.25
N ILE A 437 -27.63 7.51 -14.23
CA ILE A 437 -28.07 7.57 -12.84
C ILE A 437 -27.87 8.98 -12.31
N THR A 438 -28.77 9.45 -11.46
CA THR A 438 -28.65 10.71 -10.73
C THR A 438 -28.88 10.51 -9.24
N VAL A 439 -28.27 11.39 -8.43
CA VAL A 439 -28.55 11.57 -7.00
C VAL A 439 -29.02 13.01 -6.82
N LYS A 440 -30.26 13.20 -6.35
CA LYS A 440 -30.86 14.53 -6.23
C LYS A 440 -30.78 15.08 -4.81
N GLU A 441 -30.91 14.22 -3.82
CA GLU A 441 -30.95 14.61 -2.41
C GLU A 441 -30.49 13.48 -1.48
N ILE A 442 -30.03 13.87 -0.29
CA ILE A 442 -29.78 12.96 0.82
C ILE A 442 -30.68 13.43 1.99
N ARG A 443 -31.41 12.50 2.59
CA ARG A 443 -32.32 12.76 3.73
C ARG A 443 -31.73 12.20 5.01
N SER A 444 -31.88 12.93 6.11
CA SER A 444 -31.50 12.50 7.44
C SER A 444 -32.54 13.01 8.44
N GLY A 445 -33.46 12.15 8.87
CA GLY A 445 -34.60 12.53 9.68
C GLY A 445 -35.44 13.62 8.99
N SER A 446 -35.55 14.77 9.62
CA SER A 446 -36.25 15.96 9.07
C SER A 446 -35.38 16.81 8.13
N ASN A 447 -34.09 16.52 8.03
CA ASN A 447 -33.18 17.31 7.22
C ASN A 447 -33.06 16.73 5.81
N THR A 448 -32.93 17.61 4.81
CA THR A 448 -32.72 17.24 3.43
C THR A 448 -31.59 18.08 2.86
N THR A 449 -30.53 17.43 2.39
CA THR A 449 -29.46 18.04 1.63
C THR A 449 -29.75 17.87 0.15
N LYS A 450 -30.07 18.98 -0.55
CA LYS A 450 -30.23 18.98 -1.99
C LYS A 450 -28.86 18.99 -2.64
N LEU A 451 -28.70 18.19 -3.68
CA LEU A 451 -27.48 18.09 -4.47
C LEU A 451 -27.70 18.79 -5.82
N GLU A 452 -26.63 19.41 -6.32
CA GLU A 452 -26.62 19.85 -7.71
C GLU A 452 -26.79 18.62 -8.61
N THR A 453 -27.29 18.82 -9.84
CA THR A 453 -27.59 17.73 -10.78
C THR A 453 -26.30 16.98 -11.10
N ASN A 454 -26.12 15.82 -10.49
CA ASN A 454 -25.05 14.89 -10.76
C ASN A 454 -25.59 13.77 -11.65
N VAL A 455 -25.05 13.62 -12.85
CA VAL A 455 -25.42 12.55 -13.76
C VAL A 455 -24.21 11.65 -13.95
N PHE A 456 -24.38 10.40 -13.59
CA PHE A 456 -23.41 9.34 -13.87
C PHE A 456 -23.91 8.53 -15.08
N ASP A 457 -23.11 8.43 -16.14
CA ASP A 457 -23.39 7.55 -17.27
C ASP A 457 -22.76 6.18 -17.02
N GLY A 458 -23.57 5.18 -16.74
CA GLY A 458 -23.15 3.84 -16.47
C GLY A 458 -22.69 3.07 -17.71
N TYR A 459 -22.91 3.59 -18.92
CA TYR A 459 -22.47 2.91 -20.13
C TYR A 459 -20.96 2.80 -20.23
N SER A 460 -20.49 1.62 -20.58
CA SER A 460 -19.13 1.34 -21.02
C SER A 460 -19.16 0.17 -22.00
N SER A 461 -18.31 0.19 -23.02
CA SER A 461 -18.18 -0.93 -23.98
C SER A 461 -17.64 -2.21 -23.33
N SER A 462 -16.95 -2.09 -22.20
CA SER A 462 -16.46 -3.20 -21.39
C SER A 462 -16.83 -2.98 -19.93
N SER A 463 -16.94 -4.08 -19.18
CA SER A 463 -17.24 -4.03 -17.76
C SER A 463 -16.09 -3.40 -16.96
N LYS A 464 -16.41 -2.43 -16.10
CA LYS A 464 -15.44 -1.77 -15.22
C LYS A 464 -16.13 -1.14 -14.02
N ILE A 465 -15.36 -0.84 -12.97
CA ILE A 465 -15.83 0.04 -11.89
C ILE A 465 -15.63 1.49 -12.30
N ALA A 466 -16.64 2.30 -12.08
CA ALA A 466 -16.58 3.73 -12.27
C ALA A 466 -17.10 4.47 -11.04
N ARG A 467 -16.70 5.72 -10.89
CA ARG A 467 -16.96 6.52 -9.70
C ARG A 467 -17.73 7.77 -10.01
N LEU A 468 -18.74 8.07 -9.18
CA LEU A 468 -19.38 9.38 -9.07
C LEU A 468 -18.97 10.01 -7.74
N THR A 469 -18.36 11.18 -7.76
CA THR A 469 -17.99 11.93 -6.56
C THR A 469 -18.99 13.06 -6.31
N LEU A 470 -19.61 13.05 -5.13
CA LEU A 470 -20.42 14.14 -4.62
C LEU A 470 -19.55 14.96 -3.66
N LYS A 471 -19.31 16.23 -3.96
CA LYS A 471 -18.41 17.09 -3.18
C LYS A 471 -19.17 17.92 -2.16
N ASN A 472 -18.54 18.10 -0.98
CA ASN A 472 -18.95 19.06 0.05
C ASN A 472 -20.41 18.89 0.51
N VAL A 473 -20.86 17.64 0.67
CA VAL A 473 -22.22 17.25 1.01
C VAL A 473 -22.44 17.40 2.52
N ARG A 474 -23.45 18.14 2.95
CA ARG A 474 -23.85 18.24 4.36
C ARG A 474 -24.56 16.97 4.78
N LEU A 475 -23.99 16.21 5.72
CA LEU A 475 -24.61 15.07 6.40
C LEU A 475 -24.91 15.40 7.86
N TYR A 476 -25.89 14.70 8.43
CA TYR A 476 -26.34 14.91 9.81
C TYR A 476 -26.14 13.63 10.62
N PRO A 477 -25.89 13.72 11.94
CA PRO A 477 -25.73 12.56 12.79
C PRO A 477 -26.94 11.63 12.72
N GLY A 478 -26.69 10.33 12.73
CA GLY A 478 -27.70 9.28 12.58
C GLY A 478 -27.82 8.76 11.17
N GLU A 479 -28.96 8.16 10.86
CA GLU A 479 -29.22 7.50 9.58
C GLU A 479 -29.43 8.54 8.47
N ASN A 480 -28.69 8.39 7.37
CA ASN A 480 -28.80 9.19 6.15
C ASN A 480 -29.27 8.31 4.99
N HIS A 481 -30.16 8.82 4.16
CA HIS A 481 -30.78 8.11 3.06
C HIS A 481 -30.44 8.79 1.73
N LEU A 482 -29.76 8.07 0.84
CA LEU A 482 -29.35 8.50 -0.48
C LEU A 482 -30.18 7.75 -1.52
N LYS A 483 -30.87 8.48 -2.41
CA LYS A 483 -31.67 7.88 -3.47
C LYS A 483 -30.96 8.01 -4.80
N LEU A 484 -30.66 6.85 -5.41
CA LEU A 484 -30.22 6.72 -6.81
C LEU A 484 -31.44 6.57 -7.71
N GLU A 485 -31.46 7.24 -8.84
CA GLU A 485 -32.57 7.18 -9.81
C GLU A 485 -32.03 7.04 -11.23
N VAL A 486 -32.55 6.05 -11.97
CA VAL A 486 -32.26 5.88 -13.39
C VAL A 486 -33.05 6.95 -14.18
N ILE A 487 -32.34 7.78 -14.92
CA ILE A 487 -32.92 8.89 -15.71
C ILE A 487 -32.90 8.66 -17.21
N GLY A 488 -32.46 7.49 -17.65
CA GLY A 488 -32.37 7.12 -19.06
C GLY A 488 -31.16 6.24 -19.34
N LYS A 489 -30.70 6.20 -20.58
CA LYS A 489 -29.51 5.48 -21.01
C LYS A 489 -28.78 6.20 -22.13
N SER A 490 -27.51 5.83 -22.34
CA SER A 490 -26.75 6.26 -23.52
C SER A 490 -27.28 5.60 -24.80
N PRO A 491 -27.15 6.24 -25.97
CA PRO A 491 -27.64 5.67 -27.25
C PRO A 491 -27.01 4.30 -27.56
N GLN A 492 -25.79 4.06 -27.11
CA GLN A 492 -25.06 2.82 -27.32
C GLN A 492 -25.40 1.72 -26.30
N ALA A 493 -26.07 2.07 -25.21
CA ALA A 493 -26.41 1.12 -24.16
C ALA A 493 -27.55 0.18 -24.57
N SER A 494 -27.34 -1.13 -24.37
CA SER A 494 -28.36 -2.16 -24.60
C SER A 494 -29.48 -2.14 -23.55
N GLY A 495 -29.17 -1.67 -22.33
CA GLY A 495 -30.10 -1.61 -21.18
C GLY A 495 -30.01 -0.30 -20.42
N SER A 496 -30.73 -0.24 -19.31
CA SER A 496 -30.75 0.90 -18.36
C SER A 496 -30.46 0.43 -16.92
N GLU A 497 -29.76 -0.71 -16.76
CA GLU A 497 -29.55 -1.30 -15.46
C GLU A 497 -28.71 -0.39 -14.55
N LEU A 498 -29.09 -0.38 -13.27
CA LEU A 498 -28.34 0.27 -12.20
C LEU A 498 -27.51 -0.82 -11.48
N SER A 499 -26.25 -0.56 -11.25
CA SER A 499 -25.41 -1.43 -10.42
C SER A 499 -24.54 -0.59 -9.49
N PHE A 500 -24.93 -0.56 -8.23
CA PHE A 500 -24.19 0.11 -7.16
C PHE A 500 -23.28 -0.91 -6.48
N VAL A 501 -22.00 -0.56 -6.32
CA VAL A 501 -20.98 -1.45 -5.75
C VAL A 501 -20.72 -1.09 -4.29
N ASN A 502 -20.39 0.17 -4.04
CA ASN A 502 -19.89 0.60 -2.74
C ASN A 502 -19.89 2.14 -2.65
N MET A 503 -19.64 2.66 -1.46
CA MET A 503 -19.42 4.10 -1.26
C MET A 503 -18.31 4.34 -0.23
N SER A 504 -17.65 5.50 -0.32
CA SER A 504 -16.80 6.03 0.73
C SER A 504 -17.24 7.43 1.13
N ILE A 505 -17.02 7.78 2.38
CA ILE A 505 -17.36 9.07 2.94
C ILE A 505 -16.15 9.60 3.68
N VAL A 506 -15.67 10.80 3.29
CA VAL A 506 -14.57 11.48 3.97
C VAL A 506 -14.96 12.92 4.27
N PRO A 507 -14.58 13.48 5.42
CA PRO A 507 -14.77 14.90 5.68
C PRO A 507 -14.16 15.74 4.57
N SER A 508 -14.94 16.64 3.94
CA SER A 508 -14.50 17.47 2.81
C SER A 508 -13.43 18.48 3.21
N ASP A 509 -13.52 19.01 4.42
CA ASP A 509 -12.60 19.98 4.97
C ASP A 509 -12.39 19.73 6.46
N ARG A 510 -11.27 19.09 6.76
CA ARG A 510 -10.80 18.94 8.13
C ARG A 510 -10.04 20.21 8.53
N ARG A 511 -10.76 21.27 8.89
CA ARG A 511 -10.17 22.54 9.32
C ARG A 511 -9.40 22.37 10.64
N PHE A 512 -8.17 21.82 10.55
CA PHE A 512 -7.29 21.71 11.71
C PHE A 512 -6.78 23.08 12.14
N ILE A 513 -6.56 23.24 13.43
CA ILE A 513 -5.85 24.40 13.96
C ILE A 513 -4.37 24.25 13.65
N THR A 514 -3.85 25.11 12.79
CA THR A 514 -2.46 25.04 12.28
C THR A 514 -1.51 25.97 13.00
N ASP A 515 -2.00 27.07 13.58
CA ASP A 515 -1.16 28.09 14.19
C ASP A 515 -1.25 28.01 15.71
N TRP A 516 -0.11 27.79 16.35
CA TRP A 516 0.00 27.58 17.78
C TRP A 516 1.10 28.39 18.44
N ASN A 517 0.91 28.79 19.67
CA ASN A 517 2.03 29.11 20.56
C ASN A 517 2.41 27.84 21.31
N LEU A 518 3.67 27.42 21.20
CA LEU A 518 4.21 26.26 21.90
C LEU A 518 5.19 26.67 22.98
N ILE A 519 5.19 25.93 24.08
CA ILE A 519 6.20 26.01 25.12
C ILE A 519 6.57 24.64 25.66
N GLY A 520 7.87 24.36 25.71
CA GLY A 520 8.44 23.09 26.16
C GLY A 520 9.85 22.89 25.59
N PRO A 521 10.51 21.76 25.91
CA PRO A 521 9.98 20.65 26.71
C PRO A 521 10.13 20.88 28.21
N PHE A 522 9.11 20.53 28.96
CA PHE A 522 9.22 20.33 30.41
C PHE A 522 9.61 18.86 30.67
N ASP A 523 10.22 18.60 31.82
CA ASP A 523 10.66 17.24 32.15
C ASP A 523 9.47 16.33 32.51
N ALA A 524 9.35 15.20 31.83
CA ALA A 524 8.26 14.23 32.03
C ALA A 524 8.78 12.80 31.81
N PRO A 525 9.43 12.20 32.79
CA PRO A 525 10.07 10.89 32.66
C PRO A 525 9.15 9.74 32.26
N ASN A 526 7.85 9.83 32.57
CA ASN A 526 6.85 8.80 32.26
C ASN A 526 5.44 9.39 32.25
N MET A 527 4.45 8.58 31.90
CA MET A 527 3.04 8.98 31.73
C MET A 527 2.39 9.57 32.99
N SER A 528 2.86 9.25 34.21
CA SER A 528 2.30 9.81 35.43
C SER A 528 2.49 11.34 35.53
N PHE A 529 3.50 11.88 34.85
CA PHE A 529 3.76 13.32 34.76
C PHE A 529 2.71 14.07 33.90
N LEU A 530 1.88 13.38 33.14
CA LEU A 530 0.75 14.00 32.46
C LEU A 530 -0.17 14.71 33.44
N GLN A 531 -0.33 14.19 34.68
CA GLN A 531 -1.16 14.77 35.74
C GLN A 531 -0.43 15.84 36.57
N ALA A 532 0.90 15.91 36.51
CA ALA A 532 1.67 16.92 37.24
C ALA A 532 1.38 18.32 36.68
N ALA A 533 1.13 19.28 37.55
CA ALA A 533 0.87 20.68 37.14
C ALA A 533 2.19 21.40 36.84
N TYR A 534 2.28 22.05 35.72
CA TYR A 534 3.38 22.93 35.31
C TYR A 534 2.90 24.39 35.23
N PRO A 535 3.83 25.36 35.15
CA PRO A 535 3.46 26.78 35.20
C PRO A 535 2.35 27.21 34.23
N PRO A 536 2.33 26.77 32.94
CA PRO A 536 1.27 27.19 32.02
C PRO A 536 -0.17 26.78 32.41
N GLU A 537 -0.33 25.79 33.27
CA GLU A 537 -1.66 25.41 33.82
C GLU A 537 -2.16 26.34 34.91
N LYS A 538 -1.24 27.08 35.54
CA LYS A 538 -1.57 28.00 36.64
C LYS A 538 -1.82 29.40 36.12
N GLU A 539 -0.98 29.84 35.20
CA GLU A 539 -1.02 31.17 34.60
C GLU A 539 -0.34 31.16 33.24
N ILE A 540 -1.03 31.71 32.25
CA ILE A 540 -0.51 31.86 30.90
C ILE A 540 0.14 33.22 30.75
N GLU A 541 1.45 33.29 30.94
CA GLU A 541 2.24 34.54 30.84
C GLU A 541 3.15 34.46 29.62
N MET A 542 2.75 35.10 28.52
CA MET A 542 3.46 35.01 27.23
C MET A 542 4.86 35.56 27.22
N SER A 543 5.12 36.57 28.07
CA SER A 543 6.41 37.25 28.19
C SER A 543 7.40 36.54 29.11
N GLN A 544 6.90 35.65 29.98
CA GLN A 544 7.71 35.00 31.01
C GLN A 544 8.67 33.95 30.43
N THR A 545 9.82 33.83 31.09
CA THR A 545 10.77 32.75 30.83
C THR A 545 10.60 31.67 31.92
N TYR A 546 10.33 30.45 31.50
CA TYR A 546 10.14 29.30 32.38
C TYR A 546 11.41 28.42 32.39
N ARG A 547 11.53 27.53 33.37
CA ARG A 547 12.56 26.50 33.41
C ARG A 547 12.02 25.19 32.84
N GLY A 548 12.65 24.72 31.78
CA GLY A 548 12.31 23.46 31.13
C GLY A 548 13.20 22.29 31.51
N LYS A 549 13.10 21.24 30.74
CA LYS A 549 13.91 20.02 30.86
C LYS A 549 15.40 20.35 30.81
N GLY A 550 16.18 19.74 31.73
CA GLY A 550 17.60 20.06 31.84
C GLY A 550 17.91 21.49 32.26
N ASN A 551 16.97 22.19 32.89
CA ASN A 551 17.07 23.57 33.36
C ASN A 551 17.21 24.61 32.20
N VAL A 552 16.82 24.25 30.98
CA VAL A 552 16.86 25.14 29.79
C VAL A 552 15.79 26.22 29.92
N PRO A 553 16.10 27.51 29.61
CA PRO A 553 15.10 28.57 29.61
C PRO A 553 14.10 28.37 28.46
N LEU A 554 12.82 28.37 28.79
CA LEU A 554 11.72 28.22 27.84
C LEU A 554 10.95 29.51 27.69
N ARG A 555 10.54 29.84 26.47
CA ARG A 555 9.62 30.90 26.11
C ARG A 555 8.60 30.37 25.11
N TRP A 556 7.42 30.98 25.11
CA TRP A 556 6.41 30.72 24.10
C TRP A 556 6.95 31.06 22.70
N LYS A 557 6.71 30.17 21.72
CA LYS A 557 7.12 30.32 20.32
C LYS A 557 5.92 30.05 19.42
N LYS A 558 5.69 30.94 18.44
CA LYS A 558 4.73 30.67 17.37
C LYS A 558 5.28 29.58 16.45
N ILE A 559 4.51 28.55 16.25
CA ILE A 559 4.86 27.40 15.39
C ILE A 559 3.62 27.01 14.58
N GLN A 560 3.84 26.78 13.28
CA GLN A 560 2.80 26.35 12.38
C GLN A 560 2.86 24.82 12.22
N ALA A 561 1.71 24.15 12.28
CA ALA A 561 1.56 22.73 11.98
C ALA A 561 1.83 22.45 10.49
N GLU A 562 1.96 21.19 10.14
CA GLU A 562 2.00 20.75 8.74
C GLU A 562 0.68 21.06 8.02
N PRO A 563 0.66 21.13 6.68
CA PRO A 563 -0.58 21.31 5.91
C PRO A 563 -1.64 20.24 6.19
N SER A 564 -1.22 19.04 6.62
CA SER A 564 -2.08 17.95 7.09
C SER A 564 -2.82 18.25 8.42
N GLY A 565 -2.44 19.33 9.10
CA GLY A 565 -2.89 19.67 10.44
C GLY A 565 -2.05 19.03 11.56
N PHE A 566 -1.06 18.21 11.23
CA PHE A 566 -0.20 17.57 12.23
C PHE A 566 0.80 18.55 12.83
N MET A 567 0.72 18.78 14.13
CA MET A 567 1.74 19.49 14.89
C MET A 567 2.85 18.53 15.28
N ARG A 568 3.85 18.38 14.42
CA ARG A 568 5.03 17.57 14.68
C ARG A 568 5.94 18.23 15.69
N LEU A 569 6.25 17.58 16.79
CA LEU A 569 7.04 18.13 17.89
C LEU A 569 8.47 17.59 17.92
N GLU A 570 8.71 16.34 17.52
CA GLU A 570 10.00 15.66 17.67
C GLU A 570 11.18 16.39 17.01
N ASN A 571 10.96 17.11 15.92
CA ASN A 571 12.01 17.87 15.21
C ASN A 571 12.02 19.38 15.54
N ARG A 572 11.07 19.85 16.35
CA ARG A 572 10.89 21.27 16.67
C ARG A 572 11.16 21.62 18.12
N ILE A 573 11.16 20.60 18.98
CA ILE A 573 11.36 20.70 20.41
C ILE A 573 12.55 19.84 20.81
N THR A 574 13.55 20.44 21.45
CA THR A 574 14.79 19.75 21.84
C THR A 574 15.10 20.01 23.31
N PRO A 575 15.45 18.98 24.11
CA PRO A 575 15.43 17.55 23.79
C PRO A 575 14.00 16.98 23.66
N SER A 576 13.78 16.09 22.69
CA SER A 576 12.43 15.57 22.39
C SER A 576 12.00 14.37 23.25
N GLU A 577 12.94 13.60 23.77
CA GLU A 577 12.63 12.41 24.56
C GLU A 577 12.14 12.70 25.99
N ARG A 578 11.13 11.95 26.46
CA ARG A 578 10.63 12.02 27.83
C ARG A 578 10.32 13.45 28.29
N GLY A 579 9.56 14.15 27.49
CA GLY A 579 9.20 15.53 27.70
C GLY A 579 7.69 15.77 27.53
N LEU A 580 7.26 16.96 27.90
CA LEU A 580 5.92 17.43 27.56
C LEU A 580 5.95 18.87 27.06
N VAL A 581 4.98 19.19 26.20
CA VAL A 581 4.81 20.50 25.57
C VAL A 581 3.41 21.01 25.83
N TYR A 582 3.26 22.32 25.95
CA TYR A 582 1.97 22.98 25.89
C TYR A 582 1.81 23.70 24.56
N GLY A 583 0.62 23.59 23.98
CA GLY A 583 0.15 24.37 22.85
C GLY A 583 -1.00 25.28 23.29
N LEU A 584 -0.94 26.55 22.90
CA LEU A 584 -1.93 27.57 23.21
C LEU A 584 -2.46 28.20 21.93
N VAL A 585 -3.76 28.33 21.82
CA VAL A 585 -4.46 29.04 20.75
C VAL A 585 -5.74 29.68 21.28
N TYR A 586 -6.16 30.76 20.64
CA TYR A 586 -7.44 31.43 20.94
C TYR A 586 -8.45 31.09 19.84
N VAL A 587 -9.62 30.63 20.21
CA VAL A 587 -10.70 30.20 19.29
C VAL A 587 -11.88 31.17 19.43
N PHE A 588 -12.25 31.84 18.35
CA PHE A 588 -13.40 32.74 18.29
C PHE A 588 -14.66 31.97 17.94
N SER A 589 -15.72 32.20 18.69
CA SER A 589 -17.08 31.75 18.39
C SER A 589 -18.02 32.95 18.23
N PRO A 590 -18.80 33.07 17.14
CA PRO A 590 -19.70 34.22 16.95
C PRO A 590 -20.86 34.25 17.94
N ASP A 591 -21.18 33.13 18.59
CA ASP A 591 -22.22 32.97 19.60
C ASP A 591 -21.80 31.97 20.70
N ARG A 592 -22.63 31.81 21.70
CA ARG A 592 -22.50 30.73 22.67
C ARG A 592 -23.09 29.47 22.06
N ARG A 593 -22.27 28.40 21.91
CA ARG A 593 -22.70 27.15 21.32
C ARG A 593 -22.01 25.92 21.93
N ASN A 594 -22.71 24.80 21.86
CA ASN A 594 -22.05 23.50 22.01
C ASN A 594 -21.36 23.11 20.69
N ALA A 595 -20.15 22.61 20.80
CA ALA A 595 -19.37 22.14 19.67
C ALA A 595 -18.72 20.79 20.01
N LEU A 596 -18.23 20.10 19.02
CA LEU A 596 -17.44 18.90 19.20
C LEU A 596 -15.99 19.24 18.83
N MET A 597 -15.08 19.12 19.77
CA MET A 597 -13.64 19.21 19.54
C MET A 597 -13.08 17.82 19.34
N LEU A 598 -12.20 17.68 18.36
CA LEU A 598 -11.57 16.43 17.98
C LEU A 598 -10.06 16.57 18.15
N VAL A 599 -9.46 15.60 18.86
CA VAL A 599 -8.03 15.62 19.18
C VAL A 599 -7.41 14.28 18.82
N GLY A 600 -6.22 14.31 18.23
CA GLY A 600 -5.34 13.16 18.10
C GLY A 600 -4.01 13.47 18.75
N SER A 601 -3.40 12.54 19.45
CA SER A 601 -2.13 12.77 20.15
C SER A 601 -1.19 11.56 20.13
N ASP A 602 0.08 11.86 20.11
CA ASP A 602 1.19 10.94 20.32
C ASP A 602 2.03 11.53 21.46
N ASP A 603 2.02 11.06 22.68
CA ASP A 603 1.20 10.03 23.34
C ASP A 603 0.03 10.64 24.14
N GLY A 604 0.25 10.82 25.47
CA GLY A 604 -0.75 11.29 26.43
C GLY A 604 -1.11 12.76 26.25
N VAL A 605 -2.39 13.09 26.43
CA VAL A 605 -2.92 14.45 26.23
C VAL A 605 -3.82 14.90 27.37
N ARG A 606 -3.74 16.20 27.70
CA ARG A 606 -4.74 16.92 28.51
C ARG A 606 -5.13 18.21 27.80
N VAL A 607 -6.38 18.61 27.97
CA VAL A 607 -6.93 19.79 27.28
C VAL A 607 -7.72 20.64 28.27
N TRP A 608 -7.49 21.96 28.24
CA TRP A 608 -8.24 22.96 28.96
C TRP A 608 -8.91 23.92 27.98
N LEU A 609 -10.16 24.24 28.26
CA LEU A 609 -10.90 25.27 27.55
C LEU A 609 -11.35 26.34 28.56
N ASN A 610 -10.92 27.58 28.34
CA ASN A 610 -11.21 28.70 29.30
C ASN A 610 -10.82 28.34 30.73
N GLU A 611 -9.62 27.81 30.95
CA GLU A 611 -9.03 27.38 32.22
C GLU A 611 -9.68 26.12 32.85
N GLU A 612 -10.78 25.62 32.31
CA GLU A 612 -11.40 24.38 32.74
C GLU A 612 -10.74 23.16 32.06
N LEU A 613 -10.35 22.17 32.87
CA LEU A 613 -9.83 20.89 32.34
C LEU A 613 -11.02 20.08 31.78
N ILE A 614 -11.05 19.91 30.47
CA ILE A 614 -12.16 19.26 29.76
C ILE A 614 -11.85 17.85 29.30
N HIS A 615 -10.53 17.47 29.19
CA HIS A 615 -10.14 16.16 28.71
C HIS A 615 -8.79 15.70 29.27
N THR A 616 -8.67 14.38 29.50
CA THR A 616 -7.41 13.71 29.85
C THR A 616 -7.41 12.31 29.26
N ASN A 617 -6.38 12.00 28.47
CA ASN A 617 -6.16 10.67 27.94
C ASN A 617 -4.68 10.27 28.11
N PRO A 618 -4.34 9.37 29.06
CA PRO A 618 -2.97 8.93 29.34
C PRO A 618 -2.56 7.72 28.50
N ALA A 619 -2.93 7.68 27.23
CA ALA A 619 -2.62 6.57 26.34
C ALA A 619 -1.21 6.67 25.75
N TYR A 620 -0.52 5.53 25.61
CA TYR A 620 0.63 5.38 24.72
C TYR A 620 0.11 5.03 23.32
N ARG A 621 0.22 5.95 22.38
CA ARG A 621 -0.36 5.79 21.05
C ARG A 621 0.29 6.72 20.01
N GLY A 622 0.23 6.35 18.74
CA GLY A 622 0.52 7.29 17.64
C GLY A 622 -0.63 8.28 17.43
N ALA A 623 -0.32 9.48 16.94
CA ALA A 623 -1.32 10.50 16.62
C ALA A 623 -2.04 10.19 15.31
N TYR A 624 -3.36 10.09 15.35
CA TYR A 624 -4.24 10.06 14.19
C TYR A 624 -5.30 11.17 14.34
N PRO A 625 -5.81 11.72 13.23
CA PRO A 625 -6.92 12.65 13.29
C PRO A 625 -8.15 12.07 14.03
N ASP A 626 -8.80 12.90 14.84
CA ASP A 626 -10.14 12.62 15.41
C ASP A 626 -10.22 11.44 16.38
N GLN A 627 -9.10 11.08 17.05
CA GLN A 627 -9.05 9.95 18.00
C GLN A 627 -9.92 10.17 19.25
N ASP A 628 -9.88 11.37 19.82
CA ASP A 628 -10.67 11.75 21.00
C ASP A 628 -11.79 12.71 20.59
N ARG A 629 -13.02 12.43 21.02
CA ARG A 629 -14.22 13.23 20.75
C ARG A 629 -14.64 13.93 22.03
N ILE A 630 -14.51 15.25 22.09
CA ILE A 630 -14.66 16.04 23.30
C ILE A 630 -15.82 17.04 23.12
N PRO A 631 -17.00 16.80 23.68
CA PRO A 631 -18.07 17.79 23.69
C PRO A 631 -17.64 19.02 24.51
N VAL A 632 -17.80 20.20 23.95
CA VAL A 632 -17.39 21.46 24.57
C VAL A 632 -18.46 22.54 24.44
N SER A 633 -18.46 23.50 25.36
CA SER A 633 -19.29 24.70 25.31
C SER A 633 -18.42 25.91 25.05
N LEU A 634 -18.52 26.49 23.86
CA LEU A 634 -17.82 27.72 23.50
C LEU A 634 -18.62 28.94 23.97
N LYS A 635 -17.92 29.91 24.59
CA LYS A 635 -18.46 31.23 24.89
C LYS A 635 -18.52 32.07 23.61
N LYS A 636 -19.43 33.03 23.51
CA LYS A 636 -19.39 34.05 22.48
C LYS A 636 -18.09 34.87 22.61
N GLY A 637 -17.39 35.10 21.50
CA GLY A 637 -16.09 35.76 21.48
C GLY A 637 -14.93 34.77 21.57
N TRP A 638 -13.80 35.23 22.08
CA TRP A 638 -12.58 34.45 22.18
C TRP A 638 -12.59 33.46 23.34
N ASN A 639 -12.20 32.22 23.06
CA ASN A 639 -12.03 31.12 24.01
C ASN A 639 -10.56 30.73 24.03
N THR A 640 -9.99 30.52 25.19
CA THR A 640 -8.62 30.06 25.38
C THR A 640 -8.57 28.55 25.35
N LEU A 641 -7.82 27.98 24.43
CA LEU A 641 -7.58 26.53 24.32
C LEU A 641 -6.10 26.24 24.63
N LEU A 642 -5.87 25.48 25.69
CA LEU A 642 -4.56 25.00 26.10
C LEU A 642 -4.55 23.47 25.99
N ILE A 643 -3.54 22.94 25.28
CA ILE A 643 -3.31 21.51 25.16
C ILE A 643 -1.94 21.16 25.75
N LYS A 644 -1.84 20.06 26.43
CA LYS A 644 -0.61 19.47 26.96
C LYS A 644 -0.41 18.10 26.32
N VAL A 645 0.74 17.89 25.71
CA VAL A 645 1.07 16.62 25.04
C VAL A 645 2.36 16.07 25.61
N LEU A 646 2.29 14.85 26.14
CA LEU A 646 3.42 14.15 26.74
C LEU A 646 3.94 13.11 25.78
N GLN A 647 5.27 13.00 25.68
CA GLN A 647 5.94 11.97 24.90
C GLN A 647 6.37 10.81 25.79
N GLY A 648 5.90 9.60 25.45
CA GLY A 648 6.28 8.35 26.10
C GLY A 648 7.45 7.64 25.39
N GLY A 649 7.59 7.82 24.07
CA GLY A 649 8.63 7.26 23.23
C GLY A 649 8.22 7.21 21.76
N GLY A 650 9.19 7.28 20.83
CA GLY A 650 8.92 7.26 19.39
C GLY A 650 8.54 8.61 18.81
N GLY A 651 7.43 8.70 18.10
CA GLY A 651 6.90 9.95 17.55
C GLY A 651 6.42 10.93 18.63
N TRP A 652 6.15 12.17 18.23
CA TRP A 652 5.60 13.17 19.14
C TRP A 652 4.84 14.25 18.37
N GLY A 653 3.56 14.38 18.64
CA GLY A 653 2.74 15.38 17.96
C GLY A 653 1.26 15.29 18.29
N TYR A 654 0.47 16.15 17.63
CA TYR A 654 -0.96 16.17 17.84
C TYR A 654 -1.73 16.81 16.68
N TYR A 655 -3.03 16.48 16.61
CA TYR A 655 -4.04 17.13 15.78
C TYR A 655 -5.11 17.75 16.67
N VAL A 656 -5.62 18.92 16.28
CA VAL A 656 -6.79 19.52 16.91
C VAL A 656 -7.67 20.19 15.87
N ARG A 657 -8.96 19.91 15.91
CA ARG A 657 -9.99 20.61 15.15
C ARG A 657 -11.31 20.70 15.88
N PHE A 658 -12.16 21.59 15.41
CA PHE A 658 -13.57 21.61 15.80
C PHE A 658 -14.43 21.14 14.63
N VAL A 659 -15.53 20.47 14.95
CA VAL A 659 -16.60 20.23 13.98
C VAL A 659 -17.33 21.54 13.76
N ASP A 660 -17.07 22.17 12.63
CA ASP A 660 -17.60 23.49 12.24
C ASP A 660 -18.02 23.49 10.77
N PRO A 661 -19.13 22.80 10.44
CA PRO A 661 -19.56 22.61 9.05
C PRO A 661 -19.93 23.91 8.33
N GLU A 662 -20.16 24.99 9.06
CA GLU A 662 -20.47 26.31 8.52
C GLU A 662 -19.27 27.24 8.43
N GLY A 663 -18.09 26.80 8.91
CA GLY A 663 -16.85 27.56 8.85
C GLY A 663 -16.82 28.85 9.65
N GLN A 664 -17.55 28.91 10.77
CA GLN A 664 -17.76 30.13 11.56
C GLN A 664 -16.74 30.32 12.66
N LEU A 665 -16.02 29.28 13.06
CA LEU A 665 -14.99 29.35 14.06
C LEU A 665 -13.69 29.89 13.41
N LEU A 666 -13.03 30.80 14.12
CA LEU A 666 -11.73 31.34 13.71
C LEU A 666 -10.72 31.11 14.86
N TRP A 667 -9.44 31.12 14.53
CA TRP A 667 -8.39 31.01 15.54
C TRP A 667 -7.22 31.93 15.29
N LYS A 668 -6.52 32.29 16.37
CA LYS A 668 -5.30 33.11 16.34
C LYS A 668 -4.38 32.73 17.49
N THR A 669 -3.12 33.14 17.39
CA THR A 669 -2.09 32.93 18.42
C THR A 669 -1.92 34.11 19.38
N GLU A 670 -2.58 35.24 19.16
CA GLU A 670 -2.46 36.45 19.97
C GLU A 670 -3.68 36.63 20.86
N SER A 671 -3.46 36.94 22.15
CA SER A 671 -4.52 37.48 23.01
C SER A 671 -4.95 38.85 22.49
N GLU A 672 -6.19 39.23 22.73
CA GLU A 672 -6.62 40.64 22.47
C GLU A 672 -5.83 41.64 23.25
#